data_461cbd82219df15b2f32a70b0e7c57b3
#
_entry.id   461cbd82219df15b2f32a70b0e7c57b3
#
_cell.length_a   1.000
_cell.length_b   1.000
_cell.length_c   1.000
_cell.angle_alpha   90.00
_cell.angle_beta   90.00
_cell.angle_gamma   90.00
#
_symmetry.space_group_name_H-M   'P 1'
#
loop_
_entity.id
_entity.type
_entity.pdbx_description
1 polymer ?
#
loop_
_entity_poly.entity_id
_entity_poly.type
_entity_poly.pdbx_seq_one_letter_code
_entity_poly.pdbx_strand_id
1 'polypeptide(L)'
;MMQNFNQFRLIVGLYTFWVKMASMEQPSPLKRREASASRKDDKLIITPLGAGNEVGRSCVYLSYKGKTVLFDCGIHLAYSGMAALPYFDEIDPSTIDVVLISHFHLDHAASLPYFLEKTTFKGRVFMTYATKAIYKLLLTDYVKVSKVSVEDMLFDEQDINASMDKIEVIDFHQTVEVEGIRFWCYTAGHVLGAAMFMVDIAGIRVLYTGDYSREEDRHLRAAETPQFSPDVCIIESTYGVQHHQPRHIREKRFTDVIHSTISQGGRVLIPVFALGRAQELLLILDEYWANHPDLQNIPIYYASPLAKRCLSVYETYTLSMNDRIRNAKSNPFIFKYISPLKSIENFKDVGPSVVMASPGGLQSGLSRQLFDMWCSDKKNACVIPGYVVEGTLAKTIINEPKEVTLMNGLSAPLNMQVHYISFSAHADSVQTTAFLEELRPPNIILVHGEANEMGRLKQKLMTQFADRNTNILTPKNCQSVEMYFNSQKMAKAIGRLAEKTPEVGESISGLLVKKGFSYQIMASDDLHVFSQLCTANVRQRITIPFASGFIVIKHRLSQIYESVESSVDEESGVPTLRVHDRVTVKQDTDKHISLHWSSDPISDMVSDSIVALILNINREVPKVVVESEDVKTEEENGKKAEKVIHALLVSLFGDVKPGENGKLVITVDGNVAQLDKQSGDVESEHEGLKEKVKAAIRRIQSAVKPIPLSAS
;
A
#
# COMPACT_ATOMS: atom_id res chain seq x y z
N MET A 1 -20.59 19.53 6.66
CA MET A 1 -20.21 19.57 8.07
C MET A 1 -18.76 19.16 8.20
N MET A 2 -18.07 20.02 8.82
CA MET A 2 -16.63 20.13 8.99
C MET A 2 -15.99 18.99 9.75
N GLN A 3 -14.70 18.84 9.47
CA GLN A 3 -13.54 18.38 10.26
C GLN A 3 -12.94 17.11 9.68
N ASN A 4 -11.67 17.05 9.24
CA ASN A 4 -10.42 17.50 9.86
C ASN A 4 -9.35 17.70 8.77
N PHE A 5 -8.79 18.89 8.69
CA PHE A 5 -7.54 19.14 7.99
C PHE A 5 -6.39 18.76 8.93
N ASN A 6 -5.75 17.66 8.69
CA ASN A 6 -4.46 17.34 9.29
C ASN A 6 -3.32 17.86 8.42
N GLN A 7 -2.48 18.67 9.05
CA GLN A 7 -1.39 19.44 8.48
C GLN A 7 -0.34 18.54 7.82
N PHE A 8 -0.27 18.60 6.49
CA PHE A 8 0.92 18.16 5.76
C PHE A 8 2.03 19.22 5.89
N ARG A 9 3.09 18.88 6.60
CA ARG A 9 4.36 19.63 6.53
C ARG A 9 5.03 19.29 5.20
N LEU A 10 4.89 20.15 4.22
CA LEU A 10 5.67 20.12 2.98
C LEU A 10 7.01 20.81 3.24
N ILE A 11 8.10 20.04 3.27
CA ILE A 11 9.45 20.60 3.23
C ILE A 11 9.77 20.87 1.76
N VAL A 12 9.68 22.11 1.35
CA VAL A 12 10.16 22.57 0.03
C VAL A 12 11.64 22.92 0.18
N GLY A 13 12.50 21.98 -0.20
CA GLY A 13 13.91 22.26 -0.41
C GLY A 13 14.14 22.73 -1.84
N LEU A 14 14.38 24.01 -2.05
CA LEU A 14 14.89 24.54 -3.32
C LEU A 14 16.38 24.14 -3.43
N TYR A 15 16.64 23.07 -4.17
CA TYR A 15 17.99 22.72 -4.57
C TYR A 15 18.18 22.99 -6.06
N THR A 16 19.00 23.97 -6.38
CA THR A 16 19.56 24.14 -7.72
C THR A 16 20.66 23.12 -7.89
N PHE A 17 20.38 21.96 -8.48
CA PHE A 17 21.40 20.96 -8.79
C PHE A 17 21.93 21.15 -10.21
N TRP A 18 23.23 21.42 -10.32
CA TRP A 18 23.98 21.24 -11.55
C TRP A 18 24.26 19.73 -11.71
N VAL A 19 23.51 19.06 -12.59
CA VAL A 19 23.86 17.68 -12.98
C VAL A 19 24.83 17.73 -14.14
N LYS A 20 26.10 17.63 -13.84
CA LYS A 20 27.15 17.39 -14.83
C LYS A 20 27.32 15.87 -14.95
N MET A 21 26.84 15.27 -16.03
CA MET A 21 27.23 13.91 -16.37
C MET A 21 28.68 13.90 -16.84
N ALA A 22 29.59 13.52 -15.94
CA ALA A 22 30.99 13.25 -16.29
C ALA A 22 31.15 11.82 -16.79
N SER A 23 31.94 11.69 -17.85
CA SER A 23 32.51 10.46 -18.37
C SER A 23 33.13 9.59 -17.30
N MET A 24 33.04 8.28 -17.48
CA MET A 24 33.53 7.23 -16.58
C MET A 24 35.00 7.47 -16.14
N GLU A 25 35.17 7.96 -14.94
CA GLU A 25 36.39 7.84 -14.16
C GLU A 25 36.11 7.07 -12.86
N GLN A 26 37.06 6.23 -12.45
CA GLN A 26 36.91 5.37 -11.29
C GLN A 26 36.71 6.19 -10.00
N PRO A 27 35.81 5.85 -9.08
CA PRO A 27 35.48 6.65 -7.93
C PRO A 27 36.55 6.60 -6.86
N SER A 28 36.92 7.79 -6.33
CA SER A 28 37.82 7.96 -5.18
C SER A 28 37.28 7.32 -3.88
N PRO A 29 38.10 7.01 -2.88
CA PRO A 29 37.67 6.34 -1.63
C PRO A 29 36.62 7.07 -0.81
N LEU A 30 36.47 8.38 -0.95
CA LEU A 30 35.46 9.20 -0.28
C LEU A 30 34.03 8.97 -0.88
N LYS A 31 33.93 8.76 -2.19
CA LYS A 31 32.63 8.45 -2.85
C LYS A 31 32.08 7.07 -2.46
N ARG A 32 32.93 6.13 -2.02
CA ARG A 32 32.49 4.83 -1.50
C ARG A 32 31.79 4.92 -0.14
N ARG A 33 32.07 5.91 0.70
CA ARG A 33 31.40 6.08 2.00
C ARG A 33 29.99 6.68 1.87
N GLU A 34 29.77 7.61 0.95
CA GLU A 34 28.43 8.16 0.68
C GLU A 34 27.50 7.14 -0.02
N ALA A 35 28.03 6.30 -0.91
CA ALA A 35 27.27 5.21 -1.53
C ALA A 35 26.85 4.12 -0.52
N SER A 36 27.57 3.96 0.62
CA SER A 36 27.20 2.99 1.65
C SER A 36 26.09 3.47 2.59
N ALA A 37 25.90 4.77 2.76
CA ALA A 37 24.82 5.36 3.57
C ALA A 37 23.47 5.35 2.83
N SER A 38 23.47 5.46 1.48
CA SER A 38 22.23 5.40 0.68
C SER A 38 21.69 3.97 0.48
N ARG A 39 22.52 2.94 0.74
CA ARG A 39 22.13 1.53 0.52
C ARG A 39 21.08 1.00 1.51
N LYS A 40 20.87 1.63 2.67
CA LYS A 40 19.87 1.16 3.65
C LYS A 40 18.43 1.42 3.21
N ASP A 41 18.18 2.48 2.42
CA ASP A 41 16.82 2.88 2.02
C ASP A 41 16.33 2.20 0.73
N ASP A 42 17.22 1.53 -0.01
CA ASP A 42 16.90 0.87 -1.29
C ASP A 42 16.74 -0.65 -1.16
N LYS A 43 16.50 -1.13 0.06
CA LYS A 43 16.33 -2.56 0.37
C LYS A 43 14.86 -2.95 0.27
N LEU A 44 14.53 -3.84 -0.68
CA LEU A 44 13.24 -4.54 -0.75
C LEU A 44 13.30 -5.79 0.12
N ILE A 45 12.32 -5.97 0.98
CA ILE A 45 12.17 -7.14 1.85
C ILE A 45 10.87 -7.85 1.48
N ILE A 46 10.94 -9.15 1.22
CA ILE A 46 9.77 -10.01 1.01
C ILE A 46 9.87 -11.19 1.97
N THR A 47 8.83 -11.38 2.79
CA THR A 47 8.79 -12.42 3.81
C THR A 47 7.48 -13.18 3.73
N PRO A 48 7.45 -14.46 3.36
CA PRO A 48 6.28 -15.28 3.53
C PRO A 48 5.99 -15.47 5.02
N LEU A 49 4.84 -15.05 5.50
CA LEU A 49 4.32 -15.31 6.83
C LEU A 49 3.51 -16.61 6.88
N GLY A 50 3.25 -17.17 5.72
CA GLY A 50 2.61 -18.45 5.48
C GLY A 50 2.73 -18.83 4.02
N ALA A 51 2.55 -20.10 3.71
CA ALA A 51 2.75 -20.68 2.37
C ALA A 51 4.13 -20.39 1.73
N GLY A 52 5.17 -20.20 2.54
CA GLY A 52 6.53 -20.06 2.02
C GLY A 52 7.05 -21.34 1.38
N ASN A 53 6.91 -22.46 2.09
CA ASN A 53 7.33 -23.79 1.63
C ASN A 53 6.30 -24.87 2.01
N GLU A 54 5.05 -24.49 2.04
CA GLU A 54 3.88 -25.32 2.31
C GLU A 54 2.69 -24.79 1.48
N VAL A 55 1.58 -25.52 1.45
CA VAL A 55 0.29 -25.11 0.89
C VAL A 55 -0.67 -24.82 2.05
N GLY A 56 -1.26 -23.63 2.07
CA GLY A 56 -2.18 -23.18 3.10
C GLY A 56 -1.65 -21.96 3.86
N ARG A 57 -2.56 -21.22 4.53
CA ARG A 57 -2.31 -19.97 5.26
C ARG A 57 -1.47 -18.95 4.49
N SER A 58 -1.77 -18.76 3.20
CA SER A 58 -1.05 -17.84 2.31
C SER A 58 -1.04 -16.43 2.87
N CYS A 59 0.17 -15.89 3.06
CA CYS A 59 0.37 -14.55 3.56
C CYS A 59 1.80 -14.12 3.26
N VAL A 60 1.98 -13.09 2.41
CA VAL A 60 3.30 -12.61 2.01
C VAL A 60 3.44 -11.12 2.33
N TYR A 61 4.38 -10.80 3.19
CA TYR A 61 4.74 -9.44 3.55
C TYR A 61 5.78 -8.88 2.59
N LEU A 62 5.56 -7.64 2.15
CA LEU A 62 6.48 -6.87 1.32
C LEU A 62 6.75 -5.52 1.97
N SER A 63 8.02 -5.12 2.06
CA SER A 63 8.42 -3.80 2.53
C SER A 63 9.48 -3.18 1.62
N TYR A 64 9.26 -1.94 1.20
CA TYR A 64 10.20 -1.16 0.42
C TYR A 64 10.07 0.34 0.70
N LYS A 65 11.18 1.01 1.00
CA LYS A 65 11.23 2.47 1.29
C LYS A 65 10.21 2.95 2.33
N GLY A 66 10.00 2.16 3.38
CA GLY A 66 9.07 2.46 4.45
C GLY A 66 7.60 2.34 4.05
N LYS A 67 7.30 1.67 2.92
CA LYS A 67 5.96 1.28 2.51
C LYS A 67 5.81 -0.23 2.59
N THR A 68 4.61 -0.68 2.98
CA THR A 68 4.36 -2.07 3.32
C THR A 68 3.07 -2.56 2.68
N VAL A 69 3.15 -3.75 2.10
CA VAL A 69 2.02 -4.44 1.49
C VAL A 69 1.95 -5.87 2.03
N LEU A 70 0.76 -6.33 2.34
CA LEU A 70 0.49 -7.71 2.69
C LEU A 70 -0.36 -8.34 1.57
N PHE A 71 0.11 -9.44 1.01
CA PHE A 71 -0.63 -10.23 0.04
C PHE A 71 -1.24 -11.44 0.73
N ASP A 72 -2.56 -11.56 0.64
CA ASP A 72 -3.39 -12.60 1.23
C ASP A 72 -3.33 -12.68 2.76
N CYS A 73 -4.39 -13.25 3.34
CA CYS A 73 -4.56 -13.56 4.75
C CYS A 73 -5.34 -14.88 4.86
N GLY A 74 -4.68 -16.02 4.65
CA GLY A 74 -5.30 -17.33 4.63
C GLY A 74 -5.21 -18.09 5.96
N ILE A 75 -5.85 -19.25 6.02
CA ILE A 75 -5.68 -20.24 7.10
C ILE A 75 -5.11 -21.53 6.55
N HIS A 76 -4.46 -22.30 7.41
CA HIS A 76 -4.05 -23.65 7.07
C HIS A 76 -5.17 -24.65 7.39
N LEU A 77 -5.71 -25.32 6.37
CA LEU A 77 -6.91 -26.14 6.47
C LEU A 77 -6.75 -27.42 7.31
N ALA A 78 -5.52 -27.86 7.58
CA ALA A 78 -5.24 -29.04 8.39
C ALA A 78 -5.08 -28.72 9.89
N TYR A 79 -5.01 -27.44 10.27
CA TYR A 79 -4.89 -26.99 11.65
C TYR A 79 -6.14 -26.26 12.12
N SER A 80 -6.29 -26.07 13.43
CA SER A 80 -7.37 -25.31 14.05
C SER A 80 -6.82 -24.27 15.02
N GLY A 81 -7.65 -23.27 15.38
CA GLY A 81 -7.27 -22.20 16.28
C GLY A 81 -6.07 -21.38 15.76
N MET A 82 -5.28 -20.86 16.67
CA MET A 82 -4.12 -20.02 16.37
C MET A 82 -3.08 -20.68 15.45
N ALA A 83 -2.96 -22.03 15.51
CA ALA A 83 -2.03 -22.76 14.65
C ALA A 83 -2.38 -22.71 13.15
N ALA A 84 -3.63 -22.41 12.83
CA ALA A 84 -4.09 -22.25 11.44
C ALA A 84 -3.72 -20.89 10.84
N LEU A 85 -3.38 -19.88 11.65
CA LEU A 85 -3.05 -18.54 11.20
C LEU A 85 -1.66 -18.45 10.55
N PRO A 86 -1.44 -17.46 9.67
CA PRO A 86 -0.10 -17.01 9.35
C PRO A 86 0.66 -16.52 10.58
N TYR A 87 1.97 -16.46 10.50
CA TYR A 87 2.85 -15.99 11.59
C TYR A 87 2.80 -14.45 11.70
N PHE A 88 1.65 -13.91 12.13
CA PHE A 88 1.44 -12.47 12.28
C PHE A 88 2.32 -11.83 13.37
N ASP A 89 2.84 -12.64 14.30
CA ASP A 89 3.76 -12.17 15.36
C ASP A 89 5.12 -11.69 14.82
N GLU A 90 5.47 -12.06 13.58
CA GLU A 90 6.70 -11.61 12.90
C GLU A 90 6.63 -10.17 12.37
N ILE A 91 5.45 -9.55 12.38
CA ILE A 91 5.23 -8.19 11.89
C ILE A 91 4.45 -7.35 12.90
N ASP A 92 4.56 -6.03 12.80
CA ASP A 92 3.63 -5.12 13.47
C ASP A 92 2.47 -4.78 12.51
N PRO A 93 1.23 -5.28 12.75
CA PRO A 93 0.09 -5.03 11.88
C PRO A 93 -0.22 -3.53 11.71
N SER A 94 0.13 -2.69 12.69
CA SER A 94 -0.10 -1.24 12.62
C SER A 94 0.75 -0.53 11.56
N THR A 95 1.81 -1.18 11.08
CA THR A 95 2.72 -0.65 10.05
C THR A 95 2.30 -1.01 8.62
N ILE A 96 1.29 -1.87 8.44
CA ILE A 96 0.85 -2.30 7.13
C ILE A 96 -0.01 -1.21 6.47
N ASP A 97 0.43 -0.71 5.31
CA ASP A 97 -0.30 0.32 4.54
C ASP A 97 -1.47 -0.29 3.75
N VAL A 98 -1.25 -1.43 3.09
CA VAL A 98 -2.23 -2.05 2.17
C VAL A 98 -2.23 -3.57 2.31
N VAL A 99 -3.42 -4.16 2.30
CA VAL A 99 -3.65 -5.61 2.15
C VAL A 99 -4.33 -5.87 0.81
N LEU A 100 -3.81 -6.81 0.03
CA LEU A 100 -4.32 -7.21 -1.28
C LEU A 100 -4.70 -8.69 -1.24
N ILE A 101 -5.98 -9.00 -1.41
CA ILE A 101 -6.49 -10.37 -1.42
C ILE A 101 -6.67 -10.85 -2.86
N SER A 102 -5.90 -11.87 -3.23
CA SER A 102 -5.89 -12.42 -4.59
C SER A 102 -7.21 -13.09 -4.95
N HIS A 103 -7.75 -13.93 -4.09
CA HIS A 103 -9.01 -14.64 -4.31
C HIS A 103 -9.63 -15.13 -2.98
N PHE A 104 -10.80 -15.75 -3.07
CA PHE A 104 -11.64 -16.06 -1.92
C PHE A 104 -11.35 -17.40 -1.21
N HIS A 105 -10.44 -18.26 -1.67
CA HIS A 105 -10.18 -19.54 -1.00
C HIS A 105 -9.75 -19.31 0.45
N LEU A 106 -10.09 -20.27 1.31
CA LEU A 106 -9.87 -20.14 2.75
C LEU A 106 -8.40 -19.98 3.13
N ASP A 107 -7.54 -20.63 2.39
CA ASP A 107 -6.09 -20.55 2.56
C ASP A 107 -5.46 -19.26 2.01
N HIS A 108 -6.27 -18.34 1.46
CA HIS A 108 -5.89 -16.99 1.01
C HIS A 108 -6.65 -15.86 1.69
N ALA A 109 -7.87 -16.09 2.20
CA ALA A 109 -8.72 -15.03 2.71
C ALA A 109 -9.32 -15.28 4.12
N ALA A 110 -9.24 -16.49 4.68
CA ALA A 110 -10.03 -16.81 5.85
C ALA A 110 -9.48 -16.27 7.17
N SER A 111 -8.24 -15.84 7.27
CA SER A 111 -7.75 -15.14 8.46
C SER A 111 -7.97 -13.62 8.41
N LEU A 112 -8.49 -13.08 7.30
CA LEU A 112 -8.69 -11.64 7.15
C LEU A 112 -9.62 -11.04 8.23
N PRO A 113 -10.76 -11.64 8.64
CA PRO A 113 -11.57 -11.08 9.73
C PRO A 113 -10.79 -10.97 11.03
N TYR A 114 -10.00 -12.00 11.38
CA TYR A 114 -9.11 -11.96 12.54
C TYR A 114 -8.09 -10.83 12.41
N PHE A 115 -7.43 -10.71 11.28
CA PHE A 115 -6.42 -9.67 11.04
C PHE A 115 -6.99 -8.25 11.17
N LEU A 116 -8.21 -8.01 10.64
CA LEU A 116 -8.86 -6.71 10.65
C LEU A 116 -9.47 -6.31 11.99
N GLU A 117 -9.99 -7.30 12.76
CA GLU A 117 -10.78 -7.02 13.96
C GLU A 117 -10.04 -7.33 15.28
N LYS A 118 -9.05 -8.24 15.24
CA LYS A 118 -8.34 -8.68 16.45
C LYS A 118 -6.88 -8.20 16.50
N THR A 119 -6.41 -7.44 15.49
CA THR A 119 -5.06 -6.86 15.49
C THR A 119 -5.08 -5.33 15.48
N THR A 120 -3.90 -4.71 15.50
CA THR A 120 -3.72 -3.25 15.46
C THR A 120 -3.75 -2.66 14.05
N PHE A 121 -4.11 -3.42 13.04
CA PHE A 121 -4.15 -2.99 11.64
C PHE A 121 -5.04 -1.76 11.41
N LYS A 122 -4.54 -0.81 10.61
CA LYS A 122 -5.26 0.45 10.27
C LYS A 122 -5.17 0.82 8.79
N GLY A 123 -4.51 -0.01 7.98
CA GLY A 123 -4.36 0.22 6.55
C GLY A 123 -5.63 -0.01 5.75
N ARG A 124 -5.49 -0.13 4.44
CA ARG A 124 -6.60 -0.35 3.51
C ARG A 124 -6.56 -1.76 2.92
N VAL A 125 -7.71 -2.34 2.65
CA VAL A 125 -7.84 -3.71 2.14
C VAL A 125 -8.56 -3.69 0.80
N PHE A 126 -8.01 -4.42 -0.19
CA PHE A 126 -8.59 -4.49 -1.53
C PHE A 126 -8.74 -5.92 -2.02
N MET A 127 -9.85 -6.17 -2.70
CA MET A 127 -10.09 -7.39 -3.48
C MET A 127 -11.07 -7.10 -4.62
N THR A 128 -11.21 -8.03 -5.56
CA THR A 128 -12.18 -7.87 -6.65
C THR A 128 -13.63 -7.98 -6.16
N TYR A 129 -14.57 -7.44 -6.92
CA TYR A 129 -16.01 -7.50 -6.60
C TYR A 129 -16.51 -8.93 -6.40
N ALA A 130 -16.14 -9.85 -7.29
CA ALA A 130 -16.56 -11.24 -7.19
C ALA A 130 -15.94 -11.94 -5.99
N THR A 131 -14.67 -11.69 -5.71
CA THR A 131 -13.99 -12.19 -4.50
C THR A 131 -14.70 -11.71 -3.24
N LYS A 132 -15.03 -10.42 -3.13
CA LYS A 132 -15.75 -9.86 -1.97
C LYS A 132 -17.15 -10.48 -1.79
N ALA A 133 -17.89 -10.70 -2.88
CA ALA A 133 -19.22 -11.30 -2.81
C ALA A 133 -19.17 -12.74 -2.29
N ILE A 134 -18.16 -13.51 -2.74
CA ILE A 134 -18.01 -14.93 -2.36
C ILE A 134 -17.37 -15.06 -0.97
N TYR A 135 -16.44 -14.20 -0.61
CA TYR A 135 -15.75 -14.15 0.68
C TYR A 135 -16.74 -14.23 1.86
N LYS A 136 -17.75 -13.36 1.88
CA LYS A 136 -18.77 -13.35 2.94
C LYS A 136 -19.51 -14.69 3.04
N LEU A 137 -19.93 -15.25 1.89
CA LEU A 137 -20.67 -16.50 1.85
C LEU A 137 -19.84 -17.66 2.37
N LEU A 138 -18.59 -17.75 1.91
CA LEU A 138 -17.70 -18.85 2.25
C LEU A 138 -17.29 -18.83 3.72
N LEU A 139 -16.95 -17.66 4.27
CA LEU A 139 -16.58 -17.53 5.67
C LEU A 139 -17.75 -17.75 6.63
N THR A 140 -18.96 -17.28 6.26
CA THR A 140 -20.16 -17.56 7.05
C THR A 140 -20.46 -19.06 7.11
N ASP A 141 -20.23 -19.81 6.02
CA ASP A 141 -20.36 -21.26 6.00
C ASP A 141 -19.26 -21.93 6.81
N TYR A 142 -18.03 -21.48 6.67
CA TYR A 142 -16.89 -21.99 7.42
C TYR A 142 -17.12 -21.92 8.94
N VAL A 143 -17.59 -20.79 9.47
CA VAL A 143 -17.92 -20.63 10.89
C VAL A 143 -19.04 -21.57 11.32
N LYS A 144 -20.05 -21.83 10.48
CA LYS A 144 -21.18 -22.72 10.80
C LYS A 144 -20.83 -24.22 10.74
N VAL A 145 -19.93 -24.57 9.82
CA VAL A 145 -19.57 -26.00 9.57
C VAL A 145 -18.38 -26.44 10.39
N SER A 146 -17.45 -25.52 10.71
CA SER A 146 -16.35 -25.82 11.60
C SER A 146 -16.90 -26.04 13.00
N LYS A 147 -16.98 -27.30 13.45
CA LYS A 147 -17.32 -27.69 14.82
C LYS A 147 -16.18 -27.39 15.81
N VAL A 148 -15.51 -26.29 15.62
CA VAL A 148 -14.43 -25.81 16.50
C VAL A 148 -15.06 -25.37 17.81
N SER A 149 -14.44 -25.67 18.94
CA SER A 149 -14.89 -25.18 20.24
C SER A 149 -14.96 -23.64 20.21
N VAL A 150 -15.87 -23.05 20.98
CA VAL A 150 -15.97 -21.57 21.05
C VAL A 150 -14.64 -20.93 21.46
N GLU A 151 -13.81 -21.67 22.20
CA GLU A 151 -12.49 -21.23 22.68
C GLU A 151 -11.43 -21.22 21.56
N ASP A 152 -11.57 -22.05 20.54
CA ASP A 152 -10.65 -22.15 19.39
C ASP A 152 -11.13 -21.33 18.18
N MET A 153 -12.25 -20.64 18.29
CA MET A 153 -12.84 -19.87 17.19
C MET A 153 -12.06 -18.55 17.00
N LEU A 154 -11.41 -18.40 15.84
CA LEU A 154 -10.57 -17.24 15.52
C LEU A 154 -11.39 -15.95 15.34
N PHE A 155 -12.59 -16.05 14.78
CA PHE A 155 -13.50 -14.96 14.50
C PHE A 155 -14.93 -15.49 14.40
N ASP A 156 -15.90 -14.62 14.57
CA ASP A 156 -17.33 -14.92 14.53
C ASP A 156 -18.02 -14.24 13.33
N GLU A 157 -19.37 -14.37 13.23
CA GLU A 157 -20.16 -13.77 12.16
C GLU A 157 -20.19 -12.23 12.25
N GLN A 158 -19.99 -11.65 13.45
CA GLN A 158 -19.90 -10.20 13.63
C GLN A 158 -18.59 -9.68 13.07
N ASP A 159 -17.48 -10.36 13.35
CA ASP A 159 -16.15 -10.02 12.79
C ASP A 159 -16.17 -10.10 11.24
N ILE A 160 -16.83 -11.10 10.67
CA ILE A 160 -17.02 -11.20 9.21
C ILE A 160 -17.75 -9.98 8.67
N ASN A 161 -18.87 -9.59 9.30
CA ASN A 161 -19.65 -8.43 8.86
C ASN A 161 -18.86 -7.13 9.00
N ALA A 162 -18.15 -6.93 10.10
CA ALA A 162 -17.29 -5.76 10.31
C ALA A 162 -16.16 -5.68 9.28
N SER A 163 -15.54 -6.82 8.94
CA SER A 163 -14.51 -6.88 7.90
C SER A 163 -15.04 -6.45 6.53
N MET A 164 -16.30 -6.80 6.20
CA MET A 164 -16.93 -6.42 4.93
C MET A 164 -17.02 -4.91 4.73
N ASP A 165 -17.18 -4.13 5.79
CA ASP A 165 -17.28 -2.67 5.74
C ASP A 165 -15.89 -2.02 5.50
N LYS A 166 -14.82 -2.70 5.87
CA LYS A 166 -13.43 -2.24 5.71
C LYS A 166 -12.82 -2.61 4.35
N ILE A 167 -13.39 -3.61 3.66
CA ILE A 167 -12.87 -4.09 2.38
C ILE A 167 -13.32 -3.17 1.26
N GLU A 168 -12.37 -2.65 0.50
CA GLU A 168 -12.60 -1.90 -0.73
C GLU A 168 -12.50 -2.82 -1.96
N VAL A 169 -13.16 -2.43 -3.04
CA VAL A 169 -13.18 -3.21 -4.27
C VAL A 169 -12.33 -2.57 -5.36
N ILE A 170 -11.71 -3.40 -6.16
CA ILE A 170 -10.89 -2.99 -7.31
C ILE A 170 -11.34 -3.75 -8.56
N ASP A 171 -11.40 -3.04 -9.68
CA ASP A 171 -11.63 -3.66 -10.99
C ASP A 171 -10.31 -4.13 -11.62
N PHE A 172 -10.41 -5.12 -12.50
CA PHE A 172 -9.26 -5.53 -13.31
C PHE A 172 -8.74 -4.33 -14.13
N HIS A 173 -7.42 -4.18 -14.18
CA HIS A 173 -6.68 -3.08 -14.84
C HIS A 173 -6.89 -1.69 -14.22
N GLN A 174 -7.72 -1.54 -13.20
CA GLN A 174 -7.84 -0.30 -12.45
C GLN A 174 -6.58 -0.04 -11.65
N THR A 175 -5.99 1.14 -11.83
CA THR A 175 -4.85 1.58 -11.02
C THR A 175 -5.34 2.34 -9.80
N VAL A 176 -4.92 1.88 -8.61
CA VAL A 176 -5.17 2.53 -7.33
C VAL A 176 -3.85 2.99 -6.74
N GLU A 177 -3.85 4.15 -6.10
CA GLU A 177 -2.69 4.68 -5.37
C GLU A 177 -3.07 4.96 -3.91
N VAL A 178 -2.30 4.38 -2.99
CA VAL A 178 -2.44 4.57 -1.55
C VAL A 178 -1.10 5.01 -1.00
N GLU A 179 -0.98 6.25 -0.58
CA GLU A 179 0.23 6.82 0.02
C GLU A 179 1.55 6.55 -0.74
N GLY A 180 1.48 6.56 -2.07
CA GLY A 180 2.64 6.33 -2.94
C GLY A 180 2.87 4.86 -3.32
N ILE A 181 2.05 3.94 -2.83
CA ILE A 181 1.96 2.57 -3.33
C ILE A 181 0.96 2.58 -4.48
N ARG A 182 1.40 2.29 -5.70
CA ARG A 182 0.50 2.08 -6.84
C ARG A 182 0.33 0.60 -7.08
N PHE A 183 -0.91 0.17 -7.31
CA PHE A 183 -1.18 -1.21 -7.65
C PHE A 183 -2.37 -1.33 -8.60
N TRP A 184 -2.41 -2.43 -9.32
CA TRP A 184 -3.48 -2.83 -10.22
C TRP A 184 -3.50 -4.35 -10.32
N CYS A 185 -4.55 -4.91 -10.86
CA CYS A 185 -4.67 -6.35 -10.96
C CYS A 185 -5.00 -6.84 -12.37
N TYR A 186 -4.58 -8.07 -12.62
CA TYR A 186 -4.84 -8.84 -13.84
C TYR A 186 -5.66 -10.07 -13.51
N THR A 187 -6.41 -10.59 -14.48
CA THR A 187 -7.14 -11.85 -14.31
C THR A 187 -6.17 -13.00 -14.05
N ALA A 188 -6.39 -13.76 -12.99
CA ALA A 188 -5.57 -14.91 -12.62
C ALA A 188 -6.12 -16.25 -13.16
N GLY A 189 -7.32 -16.28 -13.74
CA GLY A 189 -8.01 -17.53 -14.03
C GLY A 189 -8.46 -18.20 -12.75
N HIS A 190 -7.99 -19.39 -12.44
CA HIS A 190 -8.14 -20.14 -11.20
C HIS A 190 -9.59 -20.24 -10.67
N VAL A 191 -10.15 -19.15 -10.13
CA VAL A 191 -11.54 -19.04 -9.69
C VAL A 191 -12.14 -17.69 -10.07
N LEU A 192 -13.47 -17.57 -9.96
CA LEU A 192 -14.19 -16.35 -10.28
C LEU A 192 -13.71 -15.17 -9.42
N GLY A 193 -13.21 -14.13 -10.09
CA GLY A 193 -12.69 -12.94 -9.42
C GLY A 193 -11.23 -13.03 -8.96
N ALA A 194 -10.55 -14.15 -9.19
CA ALA A 194 -9.13 -14.29 -8.86
C ALA A 194 -8.26 -13.28 -9.62
N ALA A 195 -7.34 -12.64 -8.90
CA ALA A 195 -6.53 -11.54 -9.39
C ALA A 195 -5.05 -11.72 -9.07
N MET A 196 -4.20 -11.49 -10.06
CA MET A 196 -2.76 -11.28 -9.87
C MET A 196 -2.51 -9.80 -9.64
N PHE A 197 -1.81 -9.42 -8.58
CA PHE A 197 -1.54 -8.02 -8.24
C PHE A 197 -0.15 -7.58 -8.67
N MET A 198 -0.09 -6.50 -9.46
CA MET A 198 1.14 -5.75 -9.70
C MET A 198 1.21 -4.57 -8.75
N VAL A 199 2.28 -4.48 -7.97
CA VAL A 199 2.54 -3.39 -7.02
C VAL A 199 3.77 -2.63 -7.47
N ASP A 200 3.66 -1.32 -7.58
CA ASP A 200 4.76 -0.40 -7.93
C ASP A 200 5.02 0.53 -6.75
N ILE A 201 6.18 0.41 -6.13
CA ILE A 201 6.66 1.31 -5.09
C ILE A 201 7.95 1.96 -5.56
N ALA A 202 7.94 3.26 -5.74
CA ALA A 202 9.11 4.04 -6.17
C ALA A 202 9.75 3.53 -7.48
N GLY A 203 8.95 2.97 -8.40
CA GLY A 203 9.39 2.45 -9.68
C GLY A 203 9.84 0.98 -9.66
N ILE A 204 9.90 0.32 -8.51
CA ILE A 204 10.12 -1.12 -8.41
C ILE A 204 8.78 -1.84 -8.45
N ARG A 205 8.65 -2.76 -9.39
CA ARG A 205 7.42 -3.52 -9.64
C ARG A 205 7.53 -4.94 -9.14
N VAL A 206 6.57 -5.34 -8.33
CA VAL A 206 6.44 -6.69 -7.81
C VAL A 206 5.12 -7.27 -8.27
N LEU A 207 5.16 -8.40 -8.95
CA LEU A 207 3.97 -9.17 -9.30
C LEU A 207 3.77 -10.28 -8.28
N TYR A 208 2.58 -10.34 -7.69
CA TYR A 208 2.09 -11.47 -6.90
C TYR A 208 1.00 -12.17 -7.69
N THR A 209 1.20 -13.44 -8.01
CA THR A 209 0.23 -14.19 -8.83
C THR A 209 -0.98 -14.63 -8.01
N GLY A 210 -0.85 -14.81 -6.67
CA GLY A 210 -1.76 -15.68 -5.96
C GLY A 210 -1.77 -17.04 -6.65
N ASP A 211 -2.89 -17.74 -6.58
CA ASP A 211 -3.13 -18.95 -7.37
C ASP A 211 -3.61 -18.57 -8.78
N TYR A 212 -3.05 -19.17 -9.80
CA TYR A 212 -3.36 -18.80 -11.18
C TYR A 212 -3.45 -20.02 -12.11
N SER A 213 -4.17 -19.88 -13.22
CA SER A 213 -4.31 -20.90 -14.25
C SER A 213 -4.12 -20.31 -15.64
N ARG A 214 -3.27 -20.93 -16.44
CA ARG A 214 -3.02 -20.55 -17.85
C ARG A 214 -3.90 -21.29 -18.85
N GLU A 215 -4.78 -22.16 -18.36
CA GLU A 215 -5.73 -22.90 -19.20
C GLU A 215 -7.13 -22.32 -19.03
N GLU A 216 -7.75 -21.91 -20.12
CA GLU A 216 -9.15 -21.50 -20.14
C GLU A 216 -10.05 -22.71 -19.88
N ASP A 217 -11.02 -22.59 -19.00
CA ASP A 217 -12.00 -23.64 -18.75
C ASP A 217 -13.41 -23.27 -19.30
N ARG A 218 -14.45 -24.03 -18.91
CA ARG A 218 -15.80 -23.78 -19.44
C ARG A 218 -16.38 -22.44 -19.08
N HIS A 219 -15.93 -21.83 -17.99
CA HIS A 219 -16.50 -20.58 -17.49
C HIS A 219 -15.50 -19.48 -17.20
N LEU A 220 -14.24 -19.81 -16.94
CA LEU A 220 -13.19 -18.83 -16.60
C LEU A 220 -12.21 -18.61 -17.74
N ARG A 221 -11.70 -17.41 -17.84
CA ARG A 221 -10.59 -17.06 -18.74
C ARG A 221 -9.27 -17.59 -18.18
N ALA A 222 -8.31 -17.81 -19.05
CA ALA A 222 -6.93 -18.02 -18.62
C ALA A 222 -6.33 -16.77 -17.97
N ALA A 223 -5.31 -16.96 -17.13
CA ALA A 223 -4.54 -15.86 -16.57
C ALA A 223 -3.89 -15.02 -17.66
N GLU A 224 -3.97 -13.72 -17.52
CA GLU A 224 -3.36 -12.75 -18.42
C GLU A 224 -1.84 -12.71 -18.23
N THR A 225 -1.10 -12.31 -19.27
CA THR A 225 0.30 -11.95 -19.13
C THR A 225 0.41 -10.44 -18.99
N PRO A 226 0.99 -9.93 -17.90
CA PRO A 226 1.24 -8.51 -17.74
C PRO A 226 2.06 -7.92 -18.89
N GLN A 227 1.68 -6.74 -19.38
CA GLN A 227 2.37 -6.07 -20.48
C GLN A 227 3.80 -5.62 -20.12
N PHE A 228 4.07 -5.45 -18.82
CA PHE A 228 5.37 -5.01 -18.32
C PHE A 228 5.98 -6.09 -17.43
N SER A 229 7.25 -6.40 -17.69
CA SER A 229 8.02 -7.28 -16.82
C SER A 229 8.15 -6.66 -15.42
N PRO A 230 7.84 -7.40 -14.35
CA PRO A 230 8.14 -6.98 -12.98
C PRO A 230 9.62 -7.15 -12.64
N ASP A 231 10.12 -6.39 -11.68
CA ASP A 231 11.46 -6.58 -11.12
C ASP A 231 11.54 -7.84 -10.24
N VAL A 232 10.40 -8.21 -9.62
CA VAL A 232 10.25 -9.44 -8.83
C VAL A 232 8.90 -10.07 -9.16
N CYS A 233 8.88 -11.37 -9.38
CA CYS A 233 7.68 -12.18 -9.52
C CYS A 233 7.58 -13.15 -8.35
N ILE A 234 6.54 -13.01 -7.52
CA ILE A 234 6.17 -13.95 -6.47
C ILE A 234 5.09 -14.84 -7.06
N ILE A 235 5.39 -16.12 -7.21
CA ILE A 235 4.58 -17.05 -8.00
C ILE A 235 4.31 -18.34 -7.25
N GLU A 236 3.07 -18.86 -7.36
CA GLU A 236 2.72 -20.16 -6.81
C GLU A 236 3.50 -21.32 -7.43
N SER A 237 3.63 -22.39 -6.69
CA SER A 237 4.36 -23.59 -7.10
C SER A 237 3.68 -24.88 -6.62
N THR A 238 2.35 -24.86 -6.51
CA THR A 238 1.52 -25.96 -5.98
C THR A 238 1.80 -27.30 -6.63
N TYR A 239 1.93 -27.34 -7.96
CA TYR A 239 2.19 -28.58 -8.71
C TYR A 239 3.67 -28.85 -8.99
N GLY A 240 4.57 -27.98 -8.55
CA GLY A 240 6.01 -28.21 -8.71
C GLY A 240 6.39 -28.58 -10.13
N VAL A 241 6.98 -29.75 -10.32
CA VAL A 241 7.39 -30.28 -11.66
C VAL A 241 6.33 -31.15 -12.33
N GLN A 242 5.18 -31.34 -11.73
CA GLN A 242 4.10 -32.16 -12.27
C GLN A 242 3.51 -31.53 -13.52
N HIS A 243 2.90 -32.38 -14.37
CA HIS A 243 2.22 -31.99 -15.60
C HIS A 243 0.77 -32.42 -15.55
N HIS A 244 -0.13 -31.55 -15.97
CA HIS A 244 -1.53 -31.90 -16.15
C HIS A 244 -1.72 -32.75 -17.41
N GLN A 245 -2.57 -33.77 -17.31
CA GLN A 245 -3.05 -34.44 -18.51
C GLN A 245 -3.87 -33.46 -19.35
N PRO A 246 -3.87 -33.60 -20.71
CA PRO A 246 -4.72 -32.78 -21.56
C PRO A 246 -6.19 -32.80 -21.10
N ARG A 247 -6.87 -31.65 -21.15
CA ARG A 247 -8.22 -31.47 -20.62
C ARG A 247 -9.23 -32.48 -21.15
N HIS A 248 -9.22 -32.73 -22.48
CA HIS A 248 -10.14 -33.68 -23.09
C HIS A 248 -9.94 -35.12 -22.58
N ILE A 249 -8.72 -35.50 -22.22
CA ILE A 249 -8.43 -36.83 -21.64
C ILE A 249 -8.96 -36.90 -20.20
N ARG A 250 -8.77 -35.84 -19.40
CA ARG A 250 -9.26 -35.76 -18.02
C ARG A 250 -10.80 -35.80 -17.98
N GLU A 251 -11.45 -35.03 -18.84
CA GLU A 251 -12.91 -34.98 -18.95
C GLU A 251 -13.47 -36.33 -19.39
N LYS A 252 -12.89 -36.97 -20.41
CA LYS A 252 -13.30 -38.30 -20.83
C LYS A 252 -13.14 -39.32 -19.71
N ARG A 253 -11.98 -39.37 -19.05
CA ARG A 253 -11.74 -40.29 -17.93
C ARG A 253 -12.74 -40.05 -16.80
N PHE A 254 -13.06 -38.79 -16.49
CA PHE A 254 -14.04 -38.42 -15.48
C PHE A 254 -15.43 -38.93 -15.81
N THR A 255 -15.91 -38.66 -17.00
CA THR A 255 -17.24 -39.11 -17.46
C THR A 255 -17.31 -40.64 -17.62
N ASP A 256 -16.25 -41.31 -18.12
CA ASP A 256 -16.19 -42.76 -18.26
C ASP A 256 -16.28 -43.48 -16.90
N VAL A 257 -15.55 -43.01 -15.88
CA VAL A 257 -15.61 -43.56 -14.52
C VAL A 257 -17.01 -43.42 -13.93
N ILE A 258 -17.62 -42.24 -14.08
CA ILE A 258 -18.98 -41.99 -13.57
C ILE A 258 -20.00 -42.89 -14.29
N HIS A 259 -19.94 -42.89 -15.63
CA HIS A 259 -20.88 -43.69 -16.44
C HIS A 259 -20.76 -45.18 -16.11
N SER A 260 -19.57 -45.75 -16.05
CA SER A 260 -19.34 -47.17 -15.74
C SER A 260 -19.83 -47.53 -14.35
N THR A 261 -19.58 -46.68 -13.33
CA THR A 261 -20.02 -46.91 -11.94
C THR A 261 -21.55 -46.93 -11.85
N ILE A 262 -22.20 -45.94 -12.47
CA ILE A 262 -23.68 -45.83 -12.48
C ILE A 262 -24.33 -47.00 -13.22
N SER A 263 -23.79 -47.41 -14.37
CA SER A 263 -24.28 -48.53 -15.16
C SER A 263 -24.20 -49.86 -14.40
N GLN A 264 -23.29 -50.00 -13.44
CA GLN A 264 -23.19 -51.13 -12.53
C GLN A 264 -24.11 -51.01 -11.29
N GLY A 265 -24.92 -49.98 -11.24
CA GLY A 265 -25.82 -49.70 -10.11
C GLY A 265 -25.15 -49.11 -8.89
N GLY A 266 -23.92 -48.63 -9.04
CA GLY A 266 -23.17 -47.97 -7.98
C GLY A 266 -23.49 -46.46 -7.84
N ARG A 267 -22.91 -45.88 -6.80
CA ARG A 267 -22.99 -44.45 -6.46
C ARG A 267 -21.63 -43.78 -6.68
N VAL A 268 -21.66 -42.54 -7.13
CA VAL A 268 -20.42 -41.76 -7.29
C VAL A 268 -20.42 -40.60 -6.33
N LEU A 269 -19.42 -40.55 -5.46
CA LEU A 269 -19.12 -39.40 -4.60
C LEU A 269 -18.02 -38.56 -5.23
N ILE A 270 -18.28 -37.26 -5.36
CA ILE A 270 -17.31 -36.28 -5.85
C ILE A 270 -17.12 -35.22 -4.76
N PRO A 271 -16.12 -35.39 -3.89
CA PRO A 271 -15.85 -34.40 -2.85
C PRO A 271 -15.27 -33.12 -3.46
N VAL A 272 -15.95 -31.99 -3.22
CA VAL A 272 -15.59 -30.69 -3.79
C VAL A 272 -15.73 -29.59 -2.76
N PHE A 273 -14.97 -28.50 -2.94
CA PHE A 273 -15.35 -27.24 -2.30
C PHE A 273 -16.61 -26.69 -2.95
N ALA A 274 -17.47 -26.05 -2.16
CA ALA A 274 -18.76 -25.56 -2.65
C ALA A 274 -18.64 -24.50 -3.74
N LEU A 275 -17.48 -23.82 -3.83
CA LEU A 275 -17.19 -22.78 -4.81
C LEU A 275 -15.82 -23.01 -5.46
N GLY A 276 -15.71 -22.62 -6.72
CA GLY A 276 -14.50 -22.79 -7.53
C GLY A 276 -14.66 -23.93 -8.54
N ARG A 277 -14.03 -25.08 -8.31
CA ARG A 277 -14.05 -26.21 -9.26
C ARG A 277 -15.40 -26.92 -9.39
N ALA A 278 -16.24 -26.85 -8.36
CA ALA A 278 -17.58 -27.45 -8.41
C ALA A 278 -18.37 -26.96 -9.65
N GLN A 279 -18.32 -25.68 -9.97
CA GLN A 279 -19.08 -25.10 -11.08
C GLN A 279 -18.61 -25.64 -12.44
N GLU A 280 -17.32 -25.85 -12.61
CA GLU A 280 -16.76 -26.47 -13.82
C GLU A 280 -17.28 -27.91 -14.00
N LEU A 281 -17.23 -28.70 -12.92
CA LEU A 281 -17.69 -30.09 -12.95
C LEU A 281 -19.22 -30.20 -13.15
N LEU A 282 -19.99 -29.28 -12.58
CA LEU A 282 -21.43 -29.20 -12.80
C LEU A 282 -21.74 -28.94 -14.27
N LEU A 283 -21.02 -28.02 -14.93
CA LEU A 283 -21.18 -27.76 -16.36
C LEU A 283 -20.82 -28.98 -17.21
N ILE A 284 -19.77 -29.73 -16.86
CA ILE A 284 -19.38 -30.98 -17.54
C ILE A 284 -20.47 -32.03 -17.38
N LEU A 285 -20.99 -32.24 -16.19
CA LEU A 285 -22.00 -33.26 -15.92
C LEU A 285 -23.33 -32.94 -16.61
N ASP A 286 -23.82 -31.71 -16.53
CA ASP A 286 -25.07 -31.33 -17.15
C ASP A 286 -25.01 -31.46 -18.68
N GLU A 287 -23.89 -31.06 -19.31
CA GLU A 287 -23.63 -31.24 -20.73
C GLU A 287 -23.56 -32.74 -21.11
N TYR A 288 -22.91 -33.56 -20.28
CA TYR A 288 -22.75 -35.00 -20.51
C TYR A 288 -24.12 -35.70 -20.44
N TRP A 289 -24.95 -35.40 -19.39
CA TRP A 289 -26.30 -35.95 -19.25
C TRP A 289 -27.24 -35.53 -20.41
N ALA A 290 -27.12 -34.33 -20.90
CA ALA A 290 -27.88 -33.87 -22.05
C ALA A 290 -27.62 -34.70 -23.30
N ASN A 291 -26.40 -35.22 -23.48
CA ASN A 291 -25.95 -36.00 -24.62
C ASN A 291 -26.12 -37.55 -24.43
N HIS A 292 -26.52 -38.01 -23.22
CA HIS A 292 -26.63 -39.42 -22.89
C HIS A 292 -28.04 -39.75 -22.35
N PRO A 293 -29.01 -40.14 -23.24
CA PRO A 293 -30.38 -40.38 -22.85
C PRO A 293 -30.58 -41.49 -21.80
N ASP A 294 -29.67 -42.47 -21.77
CA ASP A 294 -29.62 -43.57 -20.82
C ASP A 294 -29.39 -43.13 -19.36
N LEU A 295 -28.70 -41.98 -19.19
CA LEU A 295 -28.41 -41.41 -17.87
C LEU A 295 -29.44 -40.40 -17.37
N GLN A 296 -30.34 -39.91 -18.20
CA GLN A 296 -31.23 -38.79 -17.85
C GLN A 296 -32.15 -39.05 -16.65
N ASN A 297 -32.41 -40.33 -16.35
CA ASN A 297 -33.20 -40.72 -15.17
C ASN A 297 -32.38 -40.88 -13.88
N ILE A 298 -31.05 -40.81 -13.98
CA ILE A 298 -30.15 -40.91 -12.84
C ILE A 298 -29.94 -39.53 -12.25
N PRO A 299 -30.20 -39.34 -10.94
CA PRO A 299 -30.08 -38.02 -10.33
C PRO A 299 -28.62 -37.62 -10.09
N ILE A 300 -28.34 -36.34 -10.35
CA ILE A 300 -27.12 -35.67 -9.91
C ILE A 300 -27.51 -34.71 -8.80
N TYR A 301 -26.81 -34.81 -7.66
CA TYR A 301 -27.01 -33.93 -6.52
C TYR A 301 -25.81 -33.03 -6.31
N TYR A 302 -26.06 -31.73 -6.11
CA TYR A 302 -25.09 -30.79 -5.61
C TYR A 302 -25.34 -30.58 -4.12
N ALA A 303 -24.58 -31.30 -3.30
CA ALA A 303 -24.78 -31.43 -1.86
C ALA A 303 -23.94 -30.40 -1.09
N SER A 304 -24.47 -29.20 -0.95
CA SER A 304 -23.87 -28.13 -0.14
C SER A 304 -24.99 -27.25 0.43
N PRO A 305 -24.90 -26.85 1.71
CA PRO A 305 -25.83 -25.87 2.30
C PRO A 305 -25.86 -24.53 1.53
N LEU A 306 -24.75 -24.20 0.88
CA LEU A 306 -24.58 -22.97 0.08
C LEU A 306 -24.93 -23.12 -1.39
N ALA A 307 -25.22 -24.34 -1.90
CA ALA A 307 -25.36 -24.61 -3.33
C ALA A 307 -26.20 -23.55 -4.09
N LYS A 308 -27.36 -23.20 -3.59
CA LYS A 308 -28.27 -22.22 -4.23
C LYS A 308 -27.67 -20.81 -4.23
N ARG A 309 -27.06 -20.38 -3.11
CA ARG A 309 -26.44 -19.03 -3.00
C ARG A 309 -25.21 -18.91 -3.89
N CYS A 310 -24.41 -19.96 -3.95
CA CYS A 310 -23.24 -20.02 -4.82
C CYS A 310 -23.61 -19.86 -6.28
N LEU A 311 -24.60 -20.60 -6.76
CA LEU A 311 -25.09 -20.48 -8.16
C LEU A 311 -25.58 -19.07 -8.45
N SER A 312 -26.34 -18.44 -7.54
CA SER A 312 -26.83 -17.08 -7.72
C SER A 312 -25.69 -16.04 -7.88
N VAL A 313 -24.55 -16.23 -7.20
CA VAL A 313 -23.38 -15.37 -7.41
C VAL A 313 -22.80 -15.59 -8.81
N TYR A 314 -22.63 -16.84 -9.25
CA TYR A 314 -22.15 -17.13 -10.60
C TYR A 314 -23.09 -16.57 -11.69
N GLU A 315 -24.39 -16.62 -11.47
CA GLU A 315 -25.40 -15.99 -12.33
C GLU A 315 -25.21 -14.47 -12.45
N THR A 316 -24.82 -13.82 -11.34
CA THR A 316 -24.64 -12.36 -11.26
C THR A 316 -23.36 -11.91 -11.97
N TYR A 317 -22.26 -12.66 -11.84
CA TYR A 317 -20.94 -12.27 -12.33
C TYR A 317 -20.56 -12.89 -13.69
N THR A 318 -21.51 -13.27 -14.52
CA THR A 318 -21.27 -13.85 -15.86
C THR A 318 -20.42 -12.95 -16.76
N LEU A 319 -20.48 -11.61 -16.60
CA LEU A 319 -19.68 -10.65 -17.36
C LEU A 319 -18.18 -10.72 -17.04
N SER A 320 -17.81 -11.23 -15.86
CA SER A 320 -16.43 -11.44 -15.45
C SER A 320 -15.84 -12.78 -15.92
N MET A 321 -16.66 -13.60 -16.60
CA MET A 321 -16.28 -14.90 -17.10
C MET A 321 -15.79 -14.84 -18.55
N ASN A 322 -15.49 -16.00 -19.12
CA ASN A 322 -15.04 -16.12 -20.50
C ASN A 322 -16.09 -15.74 -21.55
N ASP A 323 -15.69 -15.64 -22.80
CA ASP A 323 -16.57 -15.21 -23.89
C ASP A 323 -17.69 -16.23 -24.20
N ARG A 324 -17.46 -17.52 -23.91
CA ARG A 324 -18.48 -18.56 -24.05
C ARG A 324 -19.68 -18.28 -23.13
N ILE A 325 -19.43 -17.96 -21.86
CA ILE A 325 -20.47 -17.63 -20.86
C ILE A 325 -21.08 -16.27 -21.16
N ARG A 326 -20.28 -15.27 -21.44
CA ARG A 326 -20.76 -13.90 -21.71
C ARG A 326 -21.72 -13.81 -22.89
N ASN A 327 -21.46 -14.61 -23.94
CA ASN A 327 -22.25 -14.63 -25.17
C ASN A 327 -23.35 -15.70 -25.18
N ALA A 328 -23.54 -16.43 -24.07
CA ALA A 328 -24.55 -17.47 -23.97
C ALA A 328 -25.98 -16.88 -24.05
N LYS A 329 -26.83 -17.48 -24.89
CA LYS A 329 -28.24 -17.03 -25.05
C LYS A 329 -29.10 -17.25 -23.81
N SER A 330 -28.77 -18.20 -22.97
CA SER A 330 -29.43 -18.52 -21.70
C SER A 330 -28.34 -18.65 -20.62
N ASN A 331 -28.75 -18.47 -19.36
CA ASN A 331 -27.80 -18.61 -18.24
C ASN A 331 -27.31 -20.06 -18.14
N PRO A 332 -25.99 -20.32 -18.32
CA PRO A 332 -25.44 -21.68 -18.30
C PRO A 332 -25.44 -22.34 -16.93
N PHE A 333 -25.67 -21.58 -15.85
CA PHE A 333 -25.76 -22.10 -14.48
C PHE A 333 -27.17 -22.51 -14.05
N ILE A 334 -28.14 -22.44 -14.95
CA ILE A 334 -29.48 -23.06 -14.77
C ILE A 334 -29.42 -24.50 -15.28
N PHE A 335 -29.07 -25.42 -14.40
CA PHE A 335 -28.87 -26.83 -14.71
C PHE A 335 -30.19 -27.58 -14.88
N LYS A 336 -30.25 -28.46 -15.85
CA LYS A 336 -31.43 -29.27 -16.12
C LYS A 336 -31.44 -30.58 -15.31
N TYR A 337 -30.29 -31.20 -15.14
CA TYR A 337 -30.13 -32.54 -14.57
C TYR A 337 -29.58 -32.53 -13.14
N ILE A 338 -29.27 -31.38 -12.59
CA ILE A 338 -28.64 -31.22 -11.28
C ILE A 338 -29.63 -30.65 -10.28
N SER A 339 -29.77 -31.31 -9.13
CA SER A 339 -30.64 -30.90 -8.05
C SER A 339 -29.86 -30.51 -6.80
N PRO A 340 -30.16 -29.41 -6.13
CA PRO A 340 -29.50 -29.03 -4.87
C PRO A 340 -29.94 -29.94 -3.73
N LEU A 341 -28.96 -30.43 -2.93
CA LEU A 341 -29.19 -31.20 -1.72
C LEU A 341 -28.65 -30.43 -0.52
N LYS A 342 -29.51 -30.08 0.43
CA LYS A 342 -29.12 -29.23 1.59
C LYS A 342 -28.58 -30.03 2.77
N SER A 343 -29.10 -31.25 3.00
CA SER A 343 -28.73 -32.09 4.13
C SER A 343 -28.91 -33.57 3.80
N ILE A 344 -28.24 -34.44 4.55
CA ILE A 344 -28.30 -35.88 4.39
C ILE A 344 -29.73 -36.43 4.64
N GLU A 345 -30.51 -35.80 5.50
CA GLU A 345 -31.87 -36.18 5.85
C GLU A 345 -32.82 -36.09 4.64
N ASN A 346 -32.52 -35.20 3.70
CA ASN A 346 -33.25 -35.02 2.45
C ASN A 346 -32.77 -35.96 1.34
N PHE A 347 -31.72 -36.75 1.59
CA PHE A 347 -31.18 -37.66 0.61
C PHE A 347 -31.87 -39.01 0.67
N LYS A 348 -32.48 -39.43 -0.45
CA LYS A 348 -33.09 -40.74 -0.59
C LYS A 348 -32.13 -41.66 -1.35
N ASP A 349 -31.47 -42.55 -0.62
CA ASP A 349 -30.47 -43.47 -1.18
C ASP A 349 -31.15 -44.75 -1.75
N VAL A 350 -31.88 -44.56 -2.86
CA VAL A 350 -32.69 -45.63 -3.47
C VAL A 350 -32.09 -46.27 -4.73
N GLY A 351 -30.89 -45.87 -5.16
CA GLY A 351 -30.28 -46.42 -6.37
C GLY A 351 -29.03 -45.66 -6.81
N PRO A 352 -28.57 -45.89 -8.05
CA PRO A 352 -27.41 -45.20 -8.61
C PRO A 352 -27.63 -43.70 -8.61
N SER A 353 -26.62 -42.95 -8.24
CA SER A 353 -26.65 -41.50 -8.17
C SER A 353 -25.25 -40.89 -8.23
N VAL A 354 -25.15 -39.64 -8.66
CA VAL A 354 -23.92 -38.85 -8.57
C VAL A 354 -24.13 -37.78 -7.52
N VAL A 355 -23.24 -37.70 -6.53
CA VAL A 355 -23.33 -36.67 -5.49
C VAL A 355 -22.03 -35.90 -5.41
N MET A 356 -22.09 -34.64 -5.81
CA MET A 356 -21.03 -33.67 -5.56
C MET A 356 -21.25 -33.05 -4.19
N ALA A 357 -20.35 -33.30 -3.24
CA ALA A 357 -20.56 -32.90 -1.85
C ALA A 357 -19.38 -32.13 -1.27
N SER A 358 -19.66 -31.15 -0.40
CA SER A 358 -18.63 -30.40 0.33
C SER A 358 -18.46 -30.89 1.77
N PRO A 359 -17.22 -30.73 2.34
CA PRO A 359 -15.97 -30.21 1.78
C PRO A 359 -15.17 -31.21 0.96
N GLY A 360 -14.24 -30.70 0.14
CA GLY A 360 -13.40 -31.52 -0.74
C GLY A 360 -12.36 -32.42 0.00
N GLY A 361 -11.95 -32.02 1.19
CA GLY A 361 -10.97 -32.77 1.99
C GLY A 361 -11.52 -33.98 2.74
N LEU A 362 -12.83 -34.24 2.70
CA LEU A 362 -13.52 -35.33 3.43
C LEU A 362 -13.29 -35.31 4.96
N GLN A 363 -13.09 -34.13 5.55
CA GLN A 363 -12.81 -34.02 7.00
C GLN A 363 -14.09 -33.96 7.83
N SER A 364 -15.15 -33.38 7.29
CA SER A 364 -16.43 -33.14 7.94
C SER A 364 -17.57 -33.00 6.93
N GLY A 365 -18.80 -32.66 7.35
CA GLY A 365 -19.91 -32.29 6.50
C GLY A 365 -20.49 -33.41 5.65
N LEU A 366 -21.25 -33.02 4.60
CA LEU A 366 -22.02 -33.98 3.77
C LEU A 366 -21.11 -34.96 3.01
N SER A 367 -19.98 -34.51 2.49
CA SER A 367 -19.04 -35.37 1.76
C SER A 367 -18.49 -36.49 2.64
N ARG A 368 -18.18 -36.17 3.91
CA ARG A 368 -17.69 -37.15 4.88
C ARG A 368 -18.79 -38.15 5.28
N GLN A 369 -20.01 -37.69 5.54
CA GLN A 369 -21.13 -38.55 5.88
C GLN A 369 -21.44 -39.54 4.76
N LEU A 370 -21.48 -39.08 3.51
CA LEU A 370 -21.70 -39.94 2.35
C LEU A 370 -20.55 -40.91 2.11
N PHE A 371 -19.30 -40.48 2.34
CA PHE A 371 -18.14 -41.32 2.25
C PHE A 371 -18.23 -42.49 3.30
N ASP A 372 -18.52 -42.17 4.54
CA ASP A 372 -18.67 -43.14 5.60
C ASP A 372 -19.78 -44.19 5.31
N MET A 373 -20.88 -43.77 4.65
CA MET A 373 -21.95 -44.66 4.23
C MET A 373 -21.58 -45.60 3.08
N TRP A 374 -20.70 -45.13 2.15
CA TRP A 374 -20.48 -45.80 0.86
C TRP A 374 -19.11 -46.44 0.71
N CYS A 375 -18.13 -46.18 1.61
CA CYS A 375 -16.74 -46.60 1.47
C CYS A 375 -16.55 -48.13 1.44
N SER A 376 -17.45 -48.89 2.06
CA SER A 376 -17.35 -50.36 2.17
C SER A 376 -17.94 -51.10 0.98
N ASP A 377 -18.65 -50.46 0.04
CA ASP A 377 -19.24 -51.11 -1.12
C ASP A 377 -18.38 -50.90 -2.39
N LYS A 378 -17.90 -52.04 -2.95
CA LYS A 378 -17.06 -52.06 -4.16
C LYS A 378 -17.74 -51.56 -5.45
N LYS A 379 -19.07 -51.43 -5.46
CA LYS A 379 -19.82 -50.87 -6.60
C LYS A 379 -19.70 -49.35 -6.67
N ASN A 380 -19.37 -48.72 -5.56
CA ASN A 380 -19.31 -47.26 -5.46
C ASN A 380 -17.94 -46.73 -5.90
N ALA A 381 -17.89 -45.47 -6.30
CA ALA A 381 -16.65 -44.79 -6.60
C ALA A 381 -16.59 -43.42 -5.91
N CYS A 382 -15.38 -43.05 -5.48
CA CYS A 382 -15.03 -41.70 -5.04
C CYS A 382 -14.11 -41.09 -6.10
N VAL A 383 -14.53 -39.99 -6.70
CA VAL A 383 -13.71 -39.26 -7.69
C VAL A 383 -13.23 -37.97 -7.04
N ILE A 384 -11.95 -37.87 -6.79
CA ILE A 384 -11.29 -36.69 -6.20
C ILE A 384 -10.82 -35.79 -7.33
N PRO A 385 -11.46 -34.61 -7.53
CA PRO A 385 -11.25 -33.82 -8.76
C PRO A 385 -10.19 -32.72 -8.63
N GLY A 386 -9.53 -32.56 -7.51
CA GLY A 386 -8.61 -31.45 -7.29
C GLY A 386 -7.43 -31.78 -6.39
N TYR A 387 -6.64 -30.76 -6.12
CA TYR A 387 -5.55 -30.86 -5.16
C TYR A 387 -6.08 -31.20 -3.76
N VAL A 388 -5.38 -32.05 -3.05
CA VAL A 388 -5.72 -32.46 -1.68
C VAL A 388 -4.56 -32.12 -0.74
N VAL A 389 -4.87 -31.40 0.31
CA VAL A 389 -3.89 -30.94 1.30
C VAL A 389 -3.43 -32.10 2.17
N GLU A 390 -2.14 -32.15 2.49
CA GLU A 390 -1.58 -33.11 3.44
C GLU A 390 -2.32 -33.08 4.80
N GLY A 391 -2.51 -34.26 5.42
CA GLY A 391 -3.25 -34.40 6.66
C GLY A 391 -4.77 -34.52 6.49
N THR A 392 -5.31 -34.48 5.27
CA THR A 392 -6.75 -34.69 5.02
C THR A 392 -7.06 -36.15 4.71
N LEU A 393 -8.31 -36.60 5.00
CA LEU A 393 -8.74 -37.93 4.64
C LEU A 393 -8.70 -38.19 3.12
N ALA A 394 -9.06 -37.17 2.33
CA ALA A 394 -8.99 -37.26 0.88
C ALA A 394 -7.58 -37.60 0.39
N LYS A 395 -6.53 -37.05 1.02
CA LYS A 395 -5.14 -37.41 0.73
C LYS A 395 -4.81 -38.85 1.14
N THR A 396 -5.30 -39.28 2.30
CA THR A 396 -5.09 -40.64 2.79
C THR A 396 -5.68 -41.71 1.86
N ILE A 397 -6.94 -41.47 1.37
CA ILE A 397 -7.63 -42.49 0.55
C ILE A 397 -7.08 -42.59 -0.89
N ILE A 398 -6.39 -41.60 -1.40
CA ILE A 398 -5.68 -41.67 -2.70
C ILE A 398 -4.62 -42.81 -2.69
N ASN A 399 -4.04 -43.10 -1.53
CA ASN A 399 -3.08 -44.19 -1.36
C ASN A 399 -3.76 -45.56 -1.18
N GLU A 400 -5.08 -45.64 -1.33
CA GLU A 400 -5.91 -46.87 -1.25
C GLU A 400 -5.59 -47.72 0.00
N PRO A 401 -5.71 -47.16 1.24
CA PRO A 401 -5.50 -47.94 2.45
C PRO A 401 -6.58 -49.03 2.56
N LYS A 402 -6.26 -50.14 3.20
CA LYS A 402 -7.22 -51.24 3.36
C LYS A 402 -8.41 -50.88 4.23
N GLU A 403 -8.19 -49.99 5.21
CA GLU A 403 -9.19 -49.56 6.17
C GLU A 403 -9.11 -48.06 6.40
N VAL A 404 -10.24 -47.46 6.73
CA VAL A 404 -10.37 -46.03 7.05
C VAL A 404 -11.14 -45.89 8.37
N THR A 405 -10.79 -44.84 9.13
CA THR A 405 -11.52 -44.49 10.35
C THR A 405 -12.73 -43.65 10.02
N LEU A 406 -13.92 -44.10 10.41
CA LEU A 406 -15.19 -43.40 10.26
C LEU A 406 -15.32 -42.27 11.29
N MET A 407 -16.32 -41.37 11.09
CA MET A 407 -16.61 -40.27 12.05
C MET A 407 -17.00 -40.76 13.46
N ASN A 408 -17.55 -41.97 13.56
CA ASN A 408 -17.90 -42.60 14.86
C ASN A 408 -16.71 -43.27 15.55
N GLY A 409 -15.49 -43.19 15.00
CA GLY A 409 -14.26 -43.77 15.53
C GLY A 409 -14.07 -45.23 15.17
N LEU A 410 -15.01 -45.89 14.49
CA LEU A 410 -14.88 -47.30 14.05
C LEU A 410 -14.04 -47.38 12.77
N SER A 411 -13.33 -48.50 12.59
CA SER A 411 -12.64 -48.84 11.35
C SER A 411 -13.59 -49.51 10.36
N ALA A 412 -13.53 -49.13 9.09
CA ALA A 412 -14.28 -49.76 8.01
C ALA A 412 -13.35 -50.07 6.83
N PRO A 413 -13.59 -51.17 6.08
CA PRO A 413 -12.79 -51.49 4.90
C PRO A 413 -13.07 -50.45 3.78
N LEU A 414 -12.02 -50.00 3.10
CA LEU A 414 -12.14 -49.20 1.92
C LEU A 414 -12.24 -50.10 0.68
N ASN A 415 -13.46 -50.46 0.29
CA ASN A 415 -13.73 -51.29 -0.88
C ASN A 415 -14.16 -50.47 -2.10
N MET A 416 -14.66 -49.21 -1.90
CA MET A 416 -15.04 -48.33 -3.00
C MET A 416 -13.83 -47.99 -3.86
N GLN A 417 -14.07 -47.80 -5.17
CA GLN A 417 -13.01 -47.38 -6.09
C GLN A 417 -12.66 -45.91 -5.82
N VAL A 418 -11.36 -45.58 -5.74
CA VAL A 418 -10.89 -44.23 -5.55
C VAL A 418 -10.16 -43.78 -6.82
N HIS A 419 -10.64 -42.71 -7.43
CA HIS A 419 -10.06 -42.15 -8.65
C HIS A 419 -9.59 -40.71 -8.40
N TYR A 420 -8.31 -40.47 -8.58
CA TYR A 420 -7.77 -39.11 -8.62
C TYR A 420 -7.72 -38.61 -10.06
N ILE A 421 -8.50 -37.58 -10.38
CA ILE A 421 -8.58 -36.96 -11.70
C ILE A 421 -8.52 -35.44 -11.51
N SER A 422 -7.33 -34.87 -11.68
CA SER A 422 -7.12 -33.47 -11.36
C SER A 422 -7.79 -32.52 -12.37
N PHE A 423 -8.80 -31.81 -11.90
CA PHE A 423 -9.38 -30.63 -12.55
C PHE A 423 -8.87 -29.35 -11.89
N SER A 424 -7.66 -29.41 -11.32
CA SER A 424 -7.06 -28.27 -10.67
C SER A 424 -6.97 -27.07 -11.64
N ALA A 425 -7.20 -25.90 -11.09
CA ALA A 425 -7.03 -24.64 -11.77
C ALA A 425 -5.73 -23.93 -11.35
N HIS A 426 -4.74 -24.68 -10.96
CA HIS A 426 -3.37 -24.19 -10.77
C HIS A 426 -2.54 -24.48 -12.03
N ALA A 427 -1.60 -23.58 -12.30
CA ALA A 427 -0.65 -23.80 -13.38
C ALA A 427 0.27 -25.00 -13.08
N ASP A 428 0.50 -25.83 -14.07
CA ASP A 428 1.51 -26.89 -14.00
C ASP A 428 2.90 -26.36 -14.35
N SER A 429 3.91 -27.23 -14.33
CA SER A 429 5.29 -26.81 -14.57
C SER A 429 5.54 -26.32 -15.99
N VAL A 430 4.76 -26.76 -16.99
CA VAL A 430 4.87 -26.28 -18.37
C VAL A 430 4.29 -24.88 -18.49
N GLN A 431 3.10 -24.70 -17.93
CA GLN A 431 2.41 -23.42 -17.92
C GLN A 431 3.19 -22.36 -17.14
N THR A 432 3.71 -22.71 -15.96
CA THR A 432 4.55 -21.82 -15.12
C THR A 432 5.82 -21.43 -15.87
N THR A 433 6.48 -22.37 -16.52
CA THR A 433 7.69 -22.09 -17.29
C THR A 433 7.39 -21.17 -18.47
N ALA A 434 6.34 -21.45 -19.25
CA ALA A 434 5.95 -20.61 -20.39
C ALA A 434 5.56 -19.19 -19.94
N PHE A 435 4.85 -19.04 -18.82
CA PHE A 435 4.51 -17.75 -18.25
C PHE A 435 5.75 -16.95 -17.87
N LEU A 436 6.72 -17.57 -17.19
CA LEU A 436 7.98 -16.93 -16.81
C LEU A 436 8.89 -16.62 -18.00
N GLU A 437 8.83 -17.42 -19.07
CA GLU A 437 9.52 -17.14 -20.34
C GLU A 437 8.97 -15.90 -21.04
N GLU A 438 7.67 -15.73 -21.02
CA GLU A 438 6.97 -14.58 -21.58
C GLU A 438 7.21 -13.32 -20.74
N LEU A 439 7.07 -13.43 -19.42
CA LEU A 439 7.15 -12.31 -18.46
C LEU A 439 8.59 -11.82 -18.22
N ARG A 440 9.57 -12.71 -18.20
CA ARG A 440 11.02 -12.45 -18.03
C ARG A 440 11.41 -11.65 -16.78
N PRO A 441 10.92 -11.99 -15.59
CA PRO A 441 11.34 -11.30 -14.39
C PRO A 441 12.80 -11.62 -14.02
N PRO A 442 13.63 -10.65 -13.59
CA PRO A 442 15.00 -10.93 -13.14
C PRO A 442 15.05 -11.67 -11.79
N ASN A 443 14.02 -11.55 -10.97
CA ASN A 443 13.92 -12.24 -9.68
C ASN A 443 12.60 -13.00 -9.59
N ILE A 444 12.66 -14.25 -9.20
CA ILE A 444 11.51 -15.15 -9.01
C ILE A 444 11.53 -15.68 -7.59
N ILE A 445 10.41 -15.55 -6.91
CA ILE A 445 10.19 -16.12 -5.57
C ILE A 445 9.07 -17.14 -5.70
N LEU A 446 9.41 -18.40 -5.46
CA LEU A 446 8.43 -19.49 -5.44
C LEU A 446 7.80 -19.54 -4.05
N VAL A 447 6.47 -19.60 -4.00
CA VAL A 447 5.65 -19.72 -2.80
C VAL A 447 4.53 -20.75 -3.04
N HIS A 448 3.72 -21.04 -2.03
CA HIS A 448 2.53 -21.89 -2.13
C HIS A 448 2.82 -23.24 -2.80
N GLY A 449 3.69 -24.03 -2.18
CA GLY A 449 4.07 -25.35 -2.66
C GLY A 449 4.82 -26.13 -1.59
N GLU A 450 4.81 -27.45 -1.72
CA GLU A 450 5.58 -28.32 -0.82
C GLU A 450 7.08 -28.16 -1.08
N ALA A 451 7.87 -28.11 -0.02
CA ALA A 451 9.30 -27.81 -0.07
C ALA A 451 10.09 -28.64 -1.10
N ASN A 452 9.80 -29.95 -1.20
CA ASN A 452 10.49 -30.84 -2.11
C ASN A 452 10.13 -30.55 -3.58
N GLU A 453 8.83 -30.33 -3.86
CA GLU A 453 8.35 -30.01 -5.22
C GLU A 453 8.82 -28.64 -5.68
N MET A 454 8.81 -27.65 -4.76
CA MET A 454 9.39 -26.33 -5.01
C MET A 454 10.89 -26.42 -5.34
N GLY A 455 11.63 -27.23 -4.58
CA GLY A 455 13.06 -27.46 -4.84
C GLY A 455 13.33 -28.05 -6.22
N ARG A 456 12.51 -29.03 -6.65
CA ARG A 456 12.60 -29.61 -8.00
C ARG A 456 12.25 -28.60 -9.08
N LEU A 457 11.19 -27.81 -8.89
CA LEU A 457 10.81 -26.76 -9.84
C LEU A 457 11.91 -25.69 -9.95
N LYS A 458 12.49 -25.26 -8.84
CA LYS A 458 13.62 -24.35 -8.82
C LYS A 458 14.77 -24.86 -9.67
N GLN A 459 15.18 -26.11 -9.51
CA GLN A 459 16.28 -26.71 -10.29
C GLN A 459 15.94 -26.74 -11.80
N LYS A 460 14.71 -27.11 -12.16
CA LYS A 460 14.24 -27.09 -13.53
C LYS A 460 14.34 -25.69 -14.14
N LEU A 461 13.80 -24.68 -13.44
CA LEU A 461 13.81 -23.28 -13.89
C LEU A 461 15.24 -22.71 -13.97
N MET A 462 16.11 -23.02 -12.99
CA MET A 462 17.52 -22.62 -13.02
C MET A 462 18.26 -23.17 -14.26
N THR A 463 17.98 -24.43 -14.63
CA THR A 463 18.56 -25.03 -15.85
C THR A 463 18.02 -24.37 -17.09
N GLN A 464 16.71 -24.08 -17.14
CA GLN A 464 16.06 -23.51 -18.32
C GLN A 464 16.42 -22.04 -18.55
N PHE A 465 16.62 -21.27 -17.47
CA PHE A 465 16.96 -19.85 -17.52
C PHE A 465 18.46 -19.56 -17.26
N ALA A 466 19.31 -20.54 -17.44
CA ALA A 466 20.75 -20.42 -17.19
C ALA A 466 21.42 -19.28 -17.99
N ASP A 467 20.87 -18.97 -19.15
CA ASP A 467 21.34 -17.89 -20.05
C ASP A 467 20.94 -16.47 -19.59
N ARG A 468 20.01 -16.33 -18.63
CA ARG A 468 19.36 -15.05 -18.29
C ARG A 468 19.78 -14.44 -16.96
N ASN A 469 20.70 -15.06 -16.23
CA ASN A 469 21.08 -14.61 -14.88
C ASN A 469 19.88 -14.32 -13.93
N THR A 470 18.81 -15.14 -14.05
CA THR A 470 17.60 -15.02 -13.25
C THR A 470 17.84 -15.56 -11.86
N ASN A 471 17.50 -14.78 -10.83
CA ASN A 471 17.59 -15.20 -9.43
C ASN A 471 16.31 -15.92 -9.01
N ILE A 472 16.38 -17.19 -8.57
CA ILE A 472 15.23 -17.99 -8.18
C ILE A 472 15.36 -18.41 -6.72
N LEU A 473 14.39 -17.99 -5.90
CA LEU A 473 14.40 -18.13 -4.46
C LEU A 473 13.18 -18.93 -3.96
N THR A 474 13.39 -19.69 -2.91
CA THR A 474 12.35 -20.52 -2.25
C THR A 474 12.42 -20.28 -0.74
N PRO A 475 11.94 -19.12 -0.24
CA PRO A 475 11.99 -18.81 1.18
C PRO A 475 11.06 -19.74 1.96
N LYS A 476 11.49 -20.08 3.18
CA LYS A 476 10.63 -20.73 4.18
C LYS A 476 9.72 -19.69 4.83
N ASN A 477 8.70 -20.16 5.57
CA ASN A 477 7.91 -19.26 6.42
C ASN A 477 8.84 -18.48 7.35
N CYS A 478 8.57 -17.18 7.48
CA CYS A 478 9.33 -16.21 8.28
C CYS A 478 10.77 -15.96 7.80
N GLN A 479 11.16 -16.51 6.66
CA GLN A 479 12.47 -16.27 6.05
C GLN A 479 12.38 -15.07 5.10
N SER A 480 12.99 -13.96 5.49
CA SER A 480 13.04 -12.76 4.64
C SER A 480 14.01 -12.92 3.48
N VAL A 481 13.56 -12.54 2.31
CA VAL A 481 14.36 -12.34 1.12
C VAL A 481 14.68 -10.85 0.98
N GLU A 482 15.96 -10.52 0.89
CA GLU A 482 16.44 -9.15 0.78
C GLU A 482 17.03 -8.89 -0.60
N MET A 483 16.55 -7.86 -1.28
CA MET A 483 17.04 -7.45 -2.59
C MET A 483 17.38 -5.96 -2.58
N TYR A 484 18.45 -5.60 -3.25
CA TYR A 484 18.90 -4.21 -3.35
C TYR A 484 18.70 -3.72 -4.79
N PHE A 485 17.93 -2.66 -4.92
CA PHE A 485 17.69 -2.02 -6.20
C PHE A 485 18.39 -0.67 -6.24
N ASN A 486 19.23 -0.45 -7.25
CA ASN A 486 19.77 0.87 -7.51
C ASN A 486 18.68 1.71 -8.18
N SER A 487 17.90 2.45 -7.38
CA SER A 487 16.90 3.34 -7.91
C SER A 487 17.58 4.51 -8.63
N GLN A 488 17.64 4.48 -9.95
CA GLN A 488 17.87 5.69 -10.73
C GLN A 488 16.67 6.61 -10.48
N LYS A 489 16.91 7.80 -9.94
CA LYS A 489 15.87 8.80 -9.75
C LYS A 489 15.51 9.35 -11.13
N MET A 490 14.42 8.88 -11.71
CA MET A 490 13.87 9.44 -12.93
C MET A 490 12.93 10.58 -12.60
N ALA A 491 13.12 11.73 -13.24
CA ALA A 491 12.19 12.85 -13.21
C ALA A 491 11.46 12.92 -14.54
N LYS A 492 10.12 13.01 -14.50
CA LYS A 492 9.31 13.22 -15.70
C LYS A 492 9.28 14.71 -16.03
N ALA A 493 9.74 15.11 -17.20
CA ALA A 493 9.54 16.49 -17.69
C ALA A 493 8.06 16.69 -18.03
N ILE A 494 7.47 17.80 -17.58
CA ILE A 494 6.08 18.17 -17.85
C ILE A 494 5.98 19.66 -18.22
N GLY A 495 4.83 20.05 -18.81
CA GLY A 495 4.60 21.42 -19.27
C GLY A 495 5.56 21.81 -20.39
N ARG A 496 5.98 23.06 -20.42
CA ARG A 496 6.90 23.59 -21.44
C ARG A 496 8.22 22.84 -21.57
N LEU A 497 8.73 22.27 -20.47
CA LEU A 497 9.95 21.46 -20.52
C LEU A 497 9.77 20.12 -21.25
N ALA A 498 8.54 19.67 -21.44
CA ALA A 498 8.22 18.44 -22.19
C ALA A 498 8.03 18.68 -23.70
N GLU A 499 7.94 19.94 -24.16
CA GLU A 499 7.77 20.28 -25.58
C GLU A 499 9.03 19.95 -26.41
N LYS A 500 10.20 20.01 -25.79
CA LYS A 500 11.48 19.66 -26.42
C LYS A 500 12.04 18.40 -25.76
N THR A 501 12.30 17.37 -26.53
CA THR A 501 13.05 16.20 -26.06
C THR A 501 14.51 16.57 -25.87
N PRO A 502 15.06 16.51 -24.64
CA PRO A 502 16.46 16.88 -24.41
C PRO A 502 17.41 15.85 -25.03
N GLU A 503 18.54 16.32 -25.56
CA GLU A 503 19.61 15.46 -26.05
C GLU A 503 20.42 14.87 -24.89
N VAL A 504 21.05 13.72 -25.11
CA VAL A 504 21.89 13.06 -24.10
C VAL A 504 23.07 13.99 -23.74
N GLY A 505 23.14 14.40 -22.46
CA GLY A 505 24.15 15.34 -21.95
C GLY A 505 23.69 16.79 -21.91
N GLU A 506 22.48 17.12 -22.40
CA GLU A 506 21.90 18.46 -22.26
C GLU A 506 21.48 18.73 -20.81
N SER A 507 21.78 19.94 -20.30
CA SER A 507 21.35 20.36 -18.97
C SER A 507 19.94 20.94 -19.01
N ILE A 508 19.06 20.46 -18.16
CA ILE A 508 17.70 20.95 -18.00
C ILE A 508 17.60 21.73 -16.69
N SER A 509 17.06 22.96 -16.75
CA SER A 509 16.77 23.79 -15.57
C SER A 509 15.27 23.86 -15.35
N GLY A 510 14.82 23.73 -14.10
CA GLY A 510 13.41 23.81 -13.76
C GLY A 510 13.15 23.57 -12.27
N LEU A 511 11.86 23.61 -11.90
CA LEU A 511 11.40 23.24 -10.57
C LEU A 511 11.23 21.73 -10.50
N LEU A 512 11.93 21.09 -9.54
CA LEU A 512 11.77 19.67 -9.25
C LEU A 512 10.72 19.49 -8.17
N VAL A 513 9.57 18.94 -8.53
CA VAL A 513 8.45 18.65 -7.62
C VAL A 513 8.46 17.17 -7.30
N LYS A 514 8.54 16.83 -6.01
CA LYS A 514 8.40 15.47 -5.51
C LYS A 514 6.96 15.25 -5.02
N LYS A 515 6.27 14.26 -5.60
CA LYS A 515 4.97 13.80 -5.14
C LYS A 515 5.05 12.30 -4.83
N GLY A 516 5.03 11.95 -3.54
CA GLY A 516 5.30 10.58 -3.12
C GLY A 516 6.72 10.15 -3.54
N PHE A 517 6.83 9.11 -4.35
CA PHE A 517 8.09 8.61 -4.90
C PHE A 517 8.38 9.09 -6.33
N SER A 518 7.47 9.84 -6.96
CA SER A 518 7.65 10.38 -8.29
C SER A 518 8.29 11.77 -8.26
N TYR A 519 9.16 12.04 -9.23
CA TYR A 519 9.77 13.34 -9.44
C TYR A 519 9.27 13.92 -10.77
N GLN A 520 8.89 15.18 -10.76
CA GLN A 520 8.47 15.92 -11.94
C GLN A 520 9.33 17.17 -12.04
N ILE A 521 9.87 17.46 -13.22
CA ILE A 521 10.58 18.71 -13.50
C ILE A 521 9.73 19.56 -14.45
N MET A 522 9.53 20.84 -14.12
CA MET A 522 8.69 21.74 -14.88
C MET A 522 9.25 23.17 -14.84
N ALA A 523 8.83 24.02 -15.77
CA ALA A 523 9.14 25.44 -15.71
C ALA A 523 8.42 26.10 -14.50
N SER A 524 8.97 27.20 -13.99
CA SER A 524 8.40 27.91 -12.84
C SER A 524 6.95 28.35 -13.07
N ASP A 525 6.64 28.77 -14.30
CA ASP A 525 5.32 29.25 -14.67
C ASP A 525 4.27 28.14 -14.80
N ASP A 526 4.71 26.90 -14.98
CA ASP A 526 3.85 25.73 -15.10
C ASP A 526 3.43 25.15 -13.74
N LEU A 527 4.06 25.62 -12.63
CA LEU A 527 3.87 25.06 -11.30
C LEU A 527 2.40 25.09 -10.85
N HIS A 528 1.69 26.18 -11.08
CA HIS A 528 0.29 26.35 -10.71
C HIS A 528 -0.69 25.58 -11.61
N VAL A 529 -0.26 25.19 -12.80
CA VAL A 529 -1.08 24.41 -13.76
C VAL A 529 -1.03 22.91 -13.41
N PHE A 530 0.16 22.40 -13.07
CA PHE A 530 0.39 20.96 -12.86
C PHE A 530 0.49 20.56 -11.39
N SER A 531 0.45 21.52 -10.47
CA SER A 531 0.45 21.26 -9.03
C SER A 531 -0.46 22.26 -8.30
N GLN A 532 -0.74 21.98 -7.03
CA GLN A 532 -1.46 22.91 -6.14
C GLN A 532 -0.52 23.92 -5.47
N LEU A 533 0.75 23.95 -5.89
CA LEU A 533 1.77 24.84 -5.35
C LEU A 533 1.77 26.16 -6.11
N CYS A 534 2.08 27.24 -5.42
CA CYS A 534 2.33 28.55 -6.01
C CYS A 534 3.69 29.09 -5.56
N THR A 535 4.28 29.94 -6.39
CA THR A 535 5.52 30.67 -6.05
C THR A 535 5.16 31.93 -5.27
N ALA A 536 5.90 32.20 -4.20
CA ALA A 536 5.79 33.48 -3.48
C ALA A 536 7.21 34.07 -3.35
N ASN A 537 7.31 35.38 -3.60
CA ASN A 537 8.53 36.12 -3.32
C ASN A 537 8.48 36.60 -1.88
N VAL A 538 9.38 36.07 -1.05
CA VAL A 538 9.53 36.54 0.32
C VAL A 538 10.46 37.76 0.30
N ARG A 539 9.92 38.90 0.66
CA ARG A 539 10.73 40.13 0.89
C ARG A 539 11.08 40.16 2.37
N GLN A 540 12.34 40.37 2.64
CA GLN A 540 12.86 40.52 4.00
C GLN A 540 13.22 41.97 4.27
N ARG A 541 13.05 42.40 5.52
CA ARG A 541 13.44 43.71 6.04
C ARG A 541 14.07 43.53 7.40
N ILE A 542 15.20 44.21 7.60
CA ILE A 542 15.85 44.30 8.93
C ILE A 542 16.12 45.78 9.19
N THR A 543 15.83 46.23 10.41
CA THR A 543 16.09 47.62 10.82
C THR A 543 17.15 47.58 11.92
N ILE A 544 18.21 48.39 11.75
CA ILE A 544 19.39 48.43 12.62
C ILE A 544 19.56 49.86 13.14
N PRO A 545 19.80 50.04 14.46
CA PRO A 545 20.17 51.36 15.00
C PRO A 545 21.51 51.76 14.41
N PHE A 546 21.61 53.01 13.97
CA PHE A 546 22.84 53.55 13.42
C PHE A 546 23.00 55.04 13.79
N ALA A 547 24.08 55.36 14.48
CA ALA A 547 24.31 56.71 15.03
C ALA A 547 25.22 57.58 14.17
N SER A 548 25.89 57.01 13.18
CA SER A 548 26.82 57.72 12.27
C SER A 548 26.11 58.23 11.01
N GLY A 549 26.72 59.12 10.27
CA GLY A 549 26.14 59.64 9.01
C GLY A 549 26.09 58.57 7.93
N PHE A 550 25.01 58.55 7.12
CA PHE A 550 24.76 57.60 6.05
C PHE A 550 25.90 57.50 5.00
N ILE A 551 26.67 58.59 4.84
CA ILE A 551 27.83 58.67 3.96
C ILE A 551 28.95 57.68 4.43
N VAL A 552 29.05 57.37 5.73
CA VAL A 552 30.02 56.47 6.25
C VAL A 552 29.73 55.03 5.80
N ILE A 553 28.45 54.66 5.80
CA ILE A 553 28.02 53.34 5.26
C ILE A 553 28.32 53.24 3.78
N LYS A 554 27.95 54.27 3.01
CA LYS A 554 28.28 54.32 1.58
C LYS A 554 29.76 54.10 1.32
N HIS A 555 30.63 54.81 2.05
CA HIS A 555 32.09 54.68 1.90
C HIS A 555 32.57 53.28 2.25
N ARG A 556 32.11 52.71 3.36
CA ARG A 556 32.54 51.36 3.80
C ARG A 556 31.99 50.27 2.87
N LEU A 557 30.75 50.38 2.39
CA LEU A 557 30.22 49.41 1.44
C LEU A 557 30.96 49.46 0.09
N SER A 558 31.32 50.64 -0.40
CA SER A 558 32.10 50.79 -1.63
C SER A 558 33.53 50.28 -1.53
N GLN A 559 34.05 50.08 -0.33
CA GLN A 559 35.36 49.42 -0.11
C GLN A 559 35.31 47.90 -0.19
N ILE A 560 34.10 47.30 0.01
CA ILE A 560 33.93 45.84 0.09
C ILE A 560 33.25 45.31 -1.16
N TYR A 561 32.28 46.07 -1.69
CA TYR A 561 31.44 45.65 -2.82
C TYR A 561 31.75 46.51 -4.07
N GLU A 562 31.98 45.85 -5.20
CA GLU A 562 32.27 46.51 -6.48
C GLU A 562 31.06 47.30 -7.03
N SER A 563 29.84 46.84 -6.76
CA SER A 563 28.62 47.52 -7.24
C SER A 563 27.82 48.06 -6.06
N VAL A 564 27.92 49.37 -5.80
CA VAL A 564 27.16 50.12 -4.82
C VAL A 564 26.62 51.37 -5.49
N GLU A 565 25.31 51.32 -5.83
CA GLU A 565 24.62 52.45 -6.43
C GLU A 565 23.94 53.29 -5.37
N SER A 566 24.03 54.65 -5.54
CA SER A 566 23.39 55.61 -4.63
C SER A 566 22.24 56.30 -5.35
N SER A 567 21.08 56.22 -4.74
CA SER A 567 19.86 56.89 -5.24
C SER A 567 19.07 57.56 -4.10
N VAL A 568 18.07 58.31 -4.45
CA VAL A 568 17.09 58.84 -3.50
C VAL A 568 15.77 58.18 -3.83
N ASP A 569 15.10 57.67 -2.83
CA ASP A 569 13.79 57.00 -2.98
C ASP A 569 12.77 58.10 -3.41
N GLU A 570 12.11 57.91 -4.57
CA GLU A 570 11.22 58.91 -5.19
C GLU A 570 9.99 59.21 -4.33
N GLU A 571 9.51 58.26 -3.54
CA GLU A 571 8.31 58.44 -2.70
C GLU A 571 8.62 59.09 -1.35
N SER A 572 9.73 58.69 -0.73
CA SER A 572 10.07 59.12 0.63
C SER A 572 11.14 60.22 0.70
N GLY A 573 11.83 60.50 -0.38
CA GLY A 573 12.96 61.46 -0.43
C GLY A 573 14.19 61.01 0.38
N VAL A 574 14.23 59.75 0.77
CA VAL A 574 15.25 59.17 1.67
C VAL A 574 16.44 58.63 0.86
N PRO A 575 17.70 58.92 1.31
CA PRO A 575 18.87 58.38 0.62
C PRO A 575 18.89 56.82 0.74
N THR A 576 19.16 56.19 -0.41
CA THR A 576 19.22 54.73 -0.53
C THR A 576 20.52 54.29 -1.20
N LEU A 577 21.01 53.10 -0.81
CA LEU A 577 22.11 52.42 -1.46
C LEU A 577 21.64 51.06 -1.94
N ARG A 578 21.96 50.72 -3.16
CA ARG A 578 21.70 49.39 -3.72
C ARG A 578 22.99 48.64 -3.92
N VAL A 579 23.11 47.50 -3.27
CA VAL A 579 24.32 46.67 -3.26
C VAL A 579 24.07 45.43 -4.14
N HIS A 580 24.93 45.24 -5.16
CA HIS A 580 24.86 44.15 -6.14
C HIS A 580 23.49 43.99 -6.80
N ASP A 581 22.72 45.04 -6.91
CA ASP A 581 21.33 45.04 -7.43
C ASP A 581 20.38 44.10 -6.65
N ARG A 582 20.75 43.69 -5.41
CA ARG A 582 20.04 42.71 -4.60
C ARG A 582 19.55 43.26 -3.27
N VAL A 583 20.38 43.97 -2.54
CA VAL A 583 20.04 44.50 -1.21
C VAL A 583 19.96 46.00 -1.24
N THR A 584 18.83 46.54 -0.80
CA THR A 584 18.61 48.00 -0.70
C THR A 584 18.76 48.40 0.75
N VAL A 585 19.66 49.35 1.02
CA VAL A 585 19.91 49.97 2.33
C VAL A 585 19.29 51.36 2.33
N LYS A 586 18.32 51.62 3.25
CA LYS A 586 17.61 52.89 3.38
C LYS A 586 17.87 53.53 4.74
N GLN A 587 17.94 54.86 4.78
CA GLN A 587 17.99 55.59 6.03
C GLN A 587 16.56 55.93 6.49
N ASP A 588 15.95 55.10 7.33
CA ASP A 588 14.56 55.29 7.79
C ASP A 588 14.41 56.53 8.70
N THR A 589 15.40 56.78 9.54
CA THR A 589 15.49 57.94 10.45
C THR A 589 16.95 58.33 10.66
N ASP A 590 17.22 59.45 11.31
CA ASP A 590 18.58 59.84 11.67
C ASP A 590 19.35 58.84 12.54
N LYS A 591 18.62 57.87 13.12
CA LYS A 591 19.21 56.87 14.03
C LYS A 591 18.95 55.41 13.61
N HIS A 592 18.26 55.17 12.49
CA HIS A 592 17.95 53.83 12.04
C HIS A 592 18.12 53.69 10.55
N ILE A 593 18.63 52.51 10.18
CA ILE A 593 18.80 52.07 8.82
C ILE A 593 18.05 50.76 8.61
N SER A 594 17.35 50.63 7.51
CA SER A 594 16.70 49.39 7.10
C SER A 594 17.36 48.79 5.85
N LEU A 595 17.51 47.48 5.87
CA LEU A 595 17.90 46.69 4.71
C LEU A 595 16.65 45.99 4.16
N HIS A 596 16.48 46.04 2.85
CA HIS A 596 15.38 45.38 2.14
C HIS A 596 15.95 44.49 1.04
N TRP A 597 15.50 43.24 0.96
CA TRP A 597 15.89 42.34 -0.12
C TRP A 597 14.83 41.26 -0.36
N SER A 598 14.90 40.60 -1.51
CA SER A 598 14.16 39.37 -1.78
C SER A 598 14.97 38.20 -1.26
N SER A 599 14.32 37.29 -0.52
CA SER A 599 15.00 36.16 0.09
C SER A 599 15.49 35.17 -0.97
N ASP A 600 16.78 35.08 -1.11
CA ASP A 600 17.52 34.06 -1.84
C ASP A 600 18.91 33.88 -1.16
N PRO A 601 19.55 32.70 -1.32
CA PRO A 601 20.78 32.42 -0.58
C PRO A 601 21.90 33.47 -0.74
N ILE A 602 22.00 34.12 -1.91
CA ILE A 602 23.02 35.13 -2.18
C ILE A 602 22.63 36.46 -1.53
N SER A 603 21.37 36.87 -1.69
CA SER A 603 20.88 38.12 -1.10
C SER A 603 20.88 38.07 0.43
N ASP A 604 20.56 36.91 1.01
CA ASP A 604 20.60 36.69 2.46
C ASP A 604 22.05 36.80 2.98
N MET A 605 23.02 36.20 2.29
CA MET A 605 24.45 36.28 2.64
C MET A 605 25.00 37.71 2.51
N VAL A 606 24.62 38.43 1.44
CA VAL A 606 25.02 39.84 1.25
C VAL A 606 24.39 40.71 2.34
N SER A 607 23.12 40.50 2.67
CA SER A 607 22.41 41.20 3.75
C SER A 607 23.10 40.99 5.10
N ASP A 608 23.44 39.74 5.47
CA ASP A 608 24.12 39.40 6.72
C ASP A 608 25.50 40.09 6.79
N SER A 609 26.24 40.11 5.67
CA SER A 609 27.53 40.81 5.60
C SER A 609 27.39 42.32 5.79
N ILE A 610 26.36 42.95 5.21
CA ILE A 610 26.05 44.36 5.40
C ILE A 610 25.66 44.65 6.86
N VAL A 611 24.86 43.81 7.47
CA VAL A 611 24.47 43.91 8.88
C VAL A 611 25.70 43.87 9.78
N ALA A 612 26.59 42.90 9.56
CA ALA A 612 27.85 42.79 10.31
C ALA A 612 28.73 44.06 10.17
N LEU A 613 28.82 44.60 8.96
CA LEU A 613 29.54 45.85 8.71
C LEU A 613 28.94 47.02 9.48
N ILE A 614 27.61 47.21 9.44
CA ILE A 614 26.91 48.29 10.15
C ILE A 614 27.14 48.19 11.67
N LEU A 615 27.04 46.97 12.22
CA LEU A 615 27.27 46.72 13.61
C LEU A 615 28.72 47.00 14.03
N ASN A 616 29.70 46.72 13.17
CA ASN A 616 31.12 47.06 13.42
C ASN A 616 31.35 48.58 13.39
N ILE A 617 30.74 49.31 12.45
CA ILE A 617 30.83 50.78 12.42
C ILE A 617 30.27 51.35 13.73
N ASN A 618 29.17 50.85 14.22
CA ASN A 618 28.58 51.33 15.48
C ASN A 618 29.47 51.08 16.70
N ARG A 619 30.33 50.03 16.67
CA ARG A 619 31.31 49.74 17.72
C ARG A 619 32.56 50.67 17.64
N GLU A 620 32.95 51.07 16.44
CA GLU A 620 34.13 51.93 16.21
C GLU A 620 33.87 53.41 16.55
N VAL A 621 32.61 53.85 16.68
CA VAL A 621 32.29 55.22 17.11
C VAL A 621 32.69 55.38 18.60
N PRO A 622 33.65 56.24 18.93
CA PRO A 622 34.02 56.49 20.33
C PRO A 622 32.79 57.03 21.08
N LYS A 623 32.45 56.38 22.21
CA LYS A 623 31.46 56.89 23.14
C LYS A 623 31.99 58.25 23.62
N VAL A 624 31.48 59.34 23.12
CA VAL A 624 31.68 60.64 23.74
C VAL A 624 30.87 60.53 25.05
N VAL A 625 31.59 60.35 26.17
CA VAL A 625 31.02 60.43 27.50
C VAL A 625 30.72 61.91 27.72
N VAL A 626 29.49 62.31 27.45
CA VAL A 626 28.98 63.55 28.01
C VAL A 626 28.58 63.25 29.46
N GLU A 627 29.49 63.60 30.37
CA GLU A 627 29.09 63.66 31.77
C GLU A 627 28.00 64.74 31.90
N SER A 628 26.74 64.29 32.00
CA SER A 628 25.66 65.08 32.54
C SER A 628 25.10 64.35 33.75
N GLU A 629 25.45 64.84 34.89
CA GLU A 629 24.69 64.61 36.10
C GLU A 629 23.23 64.97 35.86
N ASP A 630 22.39 63.93 35.83
CA ASP A 630 20.99 64.05 36.20
C ASP A 630 20.48 62.67 36.58
N VAL A 631 20.30 62.42 37.85
CA VAL A 631 19.57 61.30 38.42
C VAL A 631 18.12 61.43 37.99
N LYS A 632 17.73 60.75 36.92
CA LYS A 632 16.33 60.64 36.50
C LYS A 632 15.67 59.53 37.26
N THR A 633 14.56 59.90 37.86
CA THR A 633 13.69 59.05 38.73
C THR A 633 13.18 57.82 37.97
N GLU A 634 12.96 56.70 38.68
CA GLU A 634 12.42 55.41 38.14
C GLU A 634 11.13 55.59 37.35
N GLU A 635 10.33 56.63 37.62
CA GLU A 635 9.09 56.94 36.88
C GLU A 635 9.32 57.38 35.42
N GLU A 636 10.41 58.06 35.09
CA GLU A 636 10.70 58.48 33.69
C GLU A 636 11.21 57.33 32.84
N ASN A 637 11.92 56.37 33.46
CA ASN A 637 12.35 55.15 32.80
C ASN A 637 11.16 54.19 32.50
N GLY A 638 10.18 54.14 33.40
CA GLY A 638 8.93 53.41 33.19
C GLY A 638 8.11 53.95 32.01
N LYS A 639 7.97 55.27 31.88
CA LYS A 639 7.25 55.92 30.76
C LYS A 639 7.96 55.77 29.39
N LYS A 640 9.29 55.66 29.39
CA LYS A 640 10.06 55.38 28.16
C LYS A 640 9.91 53.90 27.75
N ALA A 641 9.95 52.96 28.67
CA ALA A 641 9.72 51.54 28.39
C ALA A 641 8.30 51.27 27.86
N GLU A 642 7.27 51.93 28.41
CA GLU A 642 5.90 51.85 27.91
C GLU A 642 5.76 52.32 26.46
N LYS A 643 6.41 53.43 26.08
CA LYS A 643 6.43 53.93 24.70
C LYS A 643 7.09 52.95 23.74
N VAL A 644 8.18 52.34 24.17
CA VAL A 644 8.89 51.30 23.36
C VAL A 644 8.01 50.07 23.16
N ILE A 645 7.38 49.59 24.25
CA ILE A 645 6.44 48.43 24.18
C ILE A 645 5.29 48.74 23.25
N HIS A 646 4.67 49.93 23.36
CA HIS A 646 3.59 50.33 22.49
C HIS A 646 4.02 50.39 21.00
N ALA A 647 5.16 51.01 20.72
CA ALA A 647 5.71 51.09 19.35
C ALA A 647 6.00 49.73 18.76
N LEU A 648 6.53 48.78 19.53
CA LEU A 648 6.77 47.41 19.10
C LEU A 648 5.48 46.62 18.82
N LEU A 649 4.45 46.85 19.68
CA LEU A 649 3.12 46.23 19.46
C LEU A 649 2.45 46.78 18.17
N VAL A 650 2.54 48.09 17.91
CA VAL A 650 2.05 48.71 16.70
C VAL A 650 2.80 48.11 15.47
N SER A 651 4.09 47.94 15.56
CA SER A 651 4.89 47.31 14.48
C SER A 651 4.50 45.85 14.21
N LEU A 652 4.08 45.10 15.23
CA LEU A 652 3.71 43.69 15.08
C LEU A 652 2.27 43.45 14.65
N PHE A 653 1.33 44.28 15.13
CA PHE A 653 -0.10 44.05 14.97
C PHE A 653 -0.83 45.12 14.18
N GLY A 654 -0.18 46.26 13.86
CA GLY A 654 -0.72 47.36 13.05
C GLY A 654 -1.65 48.28 13.85
N ASP A 655 -2.89 47.88 14.09
CA ASP A 655 -3.89 48.70 14.79
C ASP A 655 -3.88 48.43 16.32
N VAL A 656 -3.17 49.32 17.04
CA VAL A 656 -3.08 49.29 18.52
C VAL A 656 -3.47 50.66 19.08
N LYS A 657 -4.59 50.73 19.80
CA LYS A 657 -5.14 51.99 20.35
C LYS A 657 -5.19 51.93 21.87
N PRO A 658 -5.06 53.08 22.55
CA PRO A 658 -5.35 53.15 23.95
C PRO A 658 -6.85 52.92 24.21
N GLY A 659 -7.18 52.00 25.11
CA GLY A 659 -8.52 51.70 25.57
C GLY A 659 -8.80 52.35 26.94
N GLU A 660 -9.96 52.03 27.50
CA GLU A 660 -10.36 52.46 28.83
C GLU A 660 -9.52 51.78 29.94
N ASN A 661 -9.34 52.42 31.06
CA ASN A 661 -8.63 51.94 32.25
C ASN A 661 -7.15 51.58 32.03
N GLY A 662 -6.47 52.25 31.09
CA GLY A 662 -5.04 52.02 30.86
C GLY A 662 -4.70 50.77 30.03
N LYS A 663 -5.70 50.00 29.56
CA LYS A 663 -5.52 48.85 28.66
C LYS A 663 -5.16 49.32 27.23
N LEU A 664 -4.49 48.45 26.47
CA LEU A 664 -4.30 48.61 25.02
C LEU A 664 -5.26 47.70 24.27
N VAL A 665 -5.92 48.22 23.27
CA VAL A 665 -6.83 47.49 22.37
C VAL A 665 -6.08 47.20 21.06
N ILE A 666 -5.94 45.95 20.74
CA ILE A 666 -5.23 45.42 19.54
C ILE A 666 -6.26 44.79 18.62
N THR A 667 -6.37 45.30 17.41
CA THR A 667 -7.33 44.76 16.40
C THR A 667 -6.58 44.12 15.26
N VAL A 668 -6.87 42.84 14.96
CA VAL A 668 -6.30 42.10 13.84
C VAL A 668 -7.41 41.32 13.13
N ASP A 669 -7.61 41.55 11.86
CA ASP A 669 -8.61 40.87 11.01
C ASP A 669 -10.02 40.88 11.63
N GLY A 670 -10.41 42.01 12.26
CA GLY A 670 -11.72 42.20 12.88
C GLY A 670 -11.86 41.57 14.29
N ASN A 671 -10.84 40.87 14.77
CA ASN A 671 -10.81 40.33 16.14
C ASN A 671 -10.10 41.30 17.07
N VAL A 672 -10.61 41.43 18.30
CA VAL A 672 -10.12 42.37 19.31
C VAL A 672 -9.48 41.64 20.49
N ALA A 673 -8.30 42.13 20.91
CA ALA A 673 -7.65 41.72 22.15
C ALA A 673 -7.37 42.94 23.01
N GLN A 674 -7.61 42.84 24.30
CA GLN A 674 -7.31 43.87 25.32
C GLN A 674 -6.10 43.43 26.13
N LEU A 675 -5.08 44.25 26.19
CA LEU A 675 -3.87 44.03 26.97
C LEU A 675 -3.82 44.99 28.15
N ASP A 676 -3.73 44.45 29.33
CA ASP A 676 -3.40 45.22 30.52
C ASP A 676 -1.91 45.53 30.59
N LYS A 677 -1.56 46.81 30.61
CA LYS A 677 -0.15 47.25 30.59
C LYS A 677 0.63 46.93 31.86
N GLN A 678 -0.05 46.81 33.00
CA GLN A 678 0.60 46.58 34.30
C GLN A 678 0.78 45.10 34.59
N SER A 679 -0.29 44.29 34.41
CA SER A 679 -0.21 42.84 34.67
C SER A 679 0.36 42.06 33.50
N GLY A 680 0.26 42.57 32.28
CA GLY A 680 0.61 41.84 31.04
C GLY A 680 -0.47 40.82 30.60
N ASP A 681 -1.64 40.84 31.25
CA ASP A 681 -2.73 39.94 30.93
C ASP A 681 -3.45 40.36 29.66
N VAL A 682 -3.87 39.35 28.89
CA VAL A 682 -4.54 39.54 27.61
C VAL A 682 -5.92 38.90 27.65
N GLU A 683 -6.94 39.68 27.37
CA GLU A 683 -8.33 39.26 27.25
C GLU A 683 -8.75 39.34 25.77
N SER A 684 -9.31 38.26 25.21
CA SER A 684 -9.87 38.23 23.86
C SER A 684 -10.83 37.06 23.72
N GLU A 685 -11.90 37.24 22.97
CA GLU A 685 -12.81 36.15 22.58
C GLU A 685 -12.17 35.18 21.57
N HIS A 686 -11.13 35.64 20.86
CA HIS A 686 -10.41 34.83 19.86
C HIS A 686 -9.11 34.29 20.47
N GLU A 687 -9.12 33.00 20.86
CA GLU A 687 -8.00 32.35 21.54
C GLU A 687 -6.66 32.40 20.77
N GLY A 688 -6.70 32.28 19.45
CA GLY A 688 -5.52 32.39 18.61
C GLY A 688 -4.86 33.77 18.62
N LEU A 689 -5.64 34.87 18.71
CA LEU A 689 -5.12 36.22 18.83
C LEU A 689 -4.57 36.46 20.25
N LYS A 690 -5.26 35.97 21.25
CA LYS A 690 -4.83 36.03 22.65
C LYS A 690 -3.45 35.42 22.88
N GLU A 691 -3.23 34.20 22.36
CA GLU A 691 -1.93 33.54 22.49
C GLU A 691 -0.82 34.25 21.71
N LYS A 692 -1.11 34.80 20.52
CA LYS A 692 -0.14 35.60 19.75
C LYS A 692 0.28 36.86 20.48
N VAL A 693 -0.67 37.59 21.07
CA VAL A 693 -0.40 38.81 21.86
C VAL A 693 0.37 38.50 23.13
N LYS A 694 0.01 37.43 23.84
CA LYS A 694 0.76 36.97 25.02
C LYS A 694 2.21 36.61 24.69
N ALA A 695 2.43 35.88 23.59
CA ALA A 695 3.77 35.50 23.14
C ALA A 695 4.61 36.73 22.74
N ALA A 696 3.99 37.71 22.07
CA ALA A 696 4.65 38.94 21.68
C ALA A 696 5.05 39.76 22.94
N ILE A 697 4.16 39.93 23.90
CA ILE A 697 4.44 40.64 25.15
C ILE A 697 5.57 40.01 25.93
N ARG A 698 5.56 38.69 26.11
CA ARG A 698 6.65 37.98 26.80
C ARG A 698 8.02 38.24 26.16
N ARG A 699 8.07 38.21 24.80
CA ARG A 699 9.31 38.50 24.06
C ARG A 699 9.75 39.94 24.18
N ILE A 700 8.83 40.88 24.08
CA ILE A 700 9.11 42.31 24.23
C ILE A 700 9.59 42.62 25.67
N GLN A 701 8.92 42.11 26.68
CA GLN A 701 9.30 42.31 28.11
C GLN A 701 10.69 41.71 28.41
N SER A 702 11.02 40.54 27.83
CA SER A 702 12.35 39.96 28.00
C SER A 702 13.44 40.78 27.31
N ALA A 703 13.14 41.43 26.17
CA ALA A 703 14.09 42.28 25.45
C ALA A 703 14.28 43.65 26.03
N VAL A 704 13.25 44.22 26.71
CA VAL A 704 13.28 45.55 27.33
C VAL A 704 13.82 45.53 28.79
N LYS A 705 13.83 44.38 29.47
CA LYS A 705 14.47 44.25 30.78
C LYS A 705 15.99 44.31 30.62
N PRO A 706 16.69 45.21 31.36
CA PRO A 706 18.12 45.24 31.37
C PRO A 706 18.66 43.90 31.86
N ILE A 707 19.60 43.30 31.13
CA ILE A 707 20.34 42.11 31.59
C ILE A 707 21.12 42.53 32.81
N PRO A 708 20.96 41.92 34.02
CA PRO A 708 21.78 42.24 35.13
C PRO A 708 23.21 41.87 34.79
N LEU A 709 24.12 42.84 34.75
CA LEU A 709 25.55 42.63 34.66
C LEU A 709 25.91 41.90 35.97
N SER A 710 26.11 40.58 35.89
CA SER A 710 26.76 39.83 36.96
C SER A 710 28.17 40.37 37.11
N ALA A 711 28.47 40.96 38.24
CA ALA A 711 29.81 41.34 38.64
C ALA A 711 30.69 40.12 38.76
N SER A 712 31.95 40.31 38.34
CA SER A 712 33.21 39.59 38.40
C SER A 712 33.50 38.68 37.23
#